data_89de730dd21ca52e150a8ccf76fb037a
#
_entry.id   89de730dd21ca52e150a8ccf76fb037a
#
_cell.length_a   1.000
_cell.length_b   1.000
_cell.length_c   1.000
_cell.angle_alpha   90.00
_cell.angle_beta   90.00
_cell.angle_gamma   90.00
#
_symmetry.space_group_name_H-M   'P 1'
#
loop_
_entity.id
_entity.type
_entity.pdbx_description
1 polymer ?
#
loop_
_entity_poly.entity_id
_entity_poly.type
_entity_poly.pdbx_seq_one_letter_code
_entity_poly.pdbx_strand_id
1 'polypeptide(L)'
;MRQIAFLFVLLAAPSGSVIAQNQYAPAYGSPTVSQTDINTALADWRRLRASDGYAFADYARFIIANPEWPDDNRLRAVAEKQMRPGEYGPTVIAFFLTDKPLTGNGRARLAEALAAAGRTAEAQAAARAAWASPDLPAADQSSIAALYWSSLTTADHDKRTDALLFAKKPDDAERASGYATPARRAAFTARVAMQRRSPDADALYHLVDAQIATDAGLLIDRIRFLKLYNNDIGARALAARPHTFTYKPADPEKFVDTLLSLATAAYGERQYKQAYDIGRQVNDAFAPGTDISTQSYGLRDDYTSLVWLAGQSALSGIGRPGDAVQQFINYSKGGKSLQVTSKGLYWAGRAALYAGRGVEANQYFSQAAAYPELFYGQLALERLGRAVPAPVAMSSLLVTPPQRSAFQRNRLAQATRLLGQQGRRDEQSLFVRALAESLSDNNDRALASEFGQSIGRQDLGVWIARAARNNGATYYYRSAFPSHSANAPSGKMWALVHGITRQESSFDRGAVSHAGARGMMQLMPGTAAEEAGKMEIVYDSGRLTTDPAYNVMLGSHYFQRLVDQWDGNFVLAVASYNAGAGNVRKWVTRFGDPRSQSVDTLRWIEQIPFSETKGYVQRVLENTVVYDRINPTIPPSAGAVSLSTYLGKSRPG
;
A
#
# COMPACT_ATOMS: atom_id res chain seq x y z
N MET A 1 -44.38 -20.67 -44.04
CA MET A 1 -43.90 -22.06 -43.94
C MET A 1 -42.41 -22.06 -43.68
N ARG A 2 -41.99 -22.85 -42.72
CA ARG A 2 -40.62 -23.10 -42.21
C ARG A 2 -39.99 -21.98 -41.35
N GLN A 3 -40.22 -22.10 -40.06
CA GLN A 3 -39.42 -21.55 -38.98
C GLN A 3 -38.01 -22.18 -39.00
N ILE A 4 -36.97 -21.34 -38.91
CA ILE A 4 -35.61 -21.79 -38.57
C ILE A 4 -35.31 -21.20 -37.19
N ALA A 5 -35.28 -22.07 -36.18
CA ALA A 5 -34.85 -21.76 -34.84
C ALA A 5 -33.32 -21.66 -34.81
N PHE A 6 -32.79 -20.50 -34.46
CA PHE A 6 -31.38 -20.36 -34.09
C PHE A 6 -31.18 -20.74 -32.64
N LEU A 7 -30.47 -21.84 -32.46
CA LEU A 7 -30.01 -22.33 -31.16
C LEU A 7 -28.77 -21.52 -30.75
N PHE A 8 -28.90 -20.61 -29.77
CA PHE A 8 -27.75 -19.98 -29.12
C PHE A 8 -27.13 -20.97 -28.16
N VAL A 9 -25.99 -21.52 -28.50
CA VAL A 9 -25.11 -22.25 -27.57
C VAL A 9 -24.35 -21.19 -26.77
N LEU A 10 -24.73 -20.99 -25.51
CA LEU A 10 -23.92 -20.28 -24.52
C LEU A 10 -22.71 -21.14 -24.18
N LEU A 11 -21.57 -20.82 -24.74
CA LEU A 11 -20.27 -21.27 -24.23
C LEU A 11 -19.94 -20.43 -22.99
N ALA A 12 -20.24 -20.97 -21.81
CA ALA A 12 -19.72 -20.49 -20.56
C ALA A 12 -18.22 -20.80 -20.51
N ALA A 13 -17.39 -19.78 -20.65
CA ALA A 13 -15.98 -19.88 -20.32
C ALA A 13 -15.82 -19.98 -18.79
N PRO A 14 -15.08 -20.93 -18.26
CA PRO A 14 -14.82 -20.99 -16.83
C PRO A 14 -13.82 -19.88 -16.50
N SER A 15 -14.28 -18.87 -15.74
CA SER A 15 -13.41 -17.95 -15.01
C SER A 15 -12.80 -18.69 -13.81
N GLY A 16 -11.85 -19.55 -14.08
CA GLY A 16 -10.98 -20.14 -13.09
C GLY A 16 -9.76 -19.26 -12.91
N SER A 17 -9.77 -18.39 -11.92
CA SER A 17 -8.53 -17.90 -11.34
C SER A 17 -7.81 -19.09 -10.72
N VAL A 18 -6.90 -19.68 -11.48
CA VAL A 18 -5.94 -20.66 -10.98
C VAL A 18 -4.99 -19.89 -10.06
N ILE A 19 -5.33 -19.84 -8.78
CA ILE A 19 -4.32 -19.77 -7.74
C ILE A 19 -3.48 -21.02 -7.98
N ALA A 20 -2.25 -20.84 -8.43
CA ALA A 20 -1.27 -21.91 -8.51
C ALA A 20 -1.06 -22.39 -7.06
N GLN A 21 -1.88 -23.33 -6.61
CA GLN A 21 -1.58 -24.13 -5.45
C GLN A 21 -0.29 -24.86 -5.79
N ASN A 22 0.75 -24.54 -5.04
CA ASN A 22 2.05 -25.18 -5.06
C ASN A 22 1.83 -26.69 -4.97
N GLN A 23 1.95 -27.41 -6.09
CA GLN A 23 1.92 -28.89 -6.16
C GLN A 23 3.21 -29.52 -5.62
N TYR A 24 3.80 -28.93 -4.59
CA TYR A 24 4.91 -29.49 -3.85
C TYR A 24 4.44 -29.80 -2.42
N ALA A 25 3.63 -30.86 -2.28
CA ALA A 25 3.51 -31.52 -0.99
C ALA A 25 4.89 -32.15 -0.68
N PRO A 26 5.58 -31.76 0.40
CA PRO A 26 6.89 -32.32 0.72
C PRO A 26 6.72 -33.78 1.14
N ALA A 27 7.52 -34.65 0.51
CA ALA A 27 7.67 -36.05 0.93
C ALA A 27 8.44 -36.21 2.27
N TYR A 28 8.77 -35.12 2.92
CA TYR A 28 9.32 -35.05 4.27
C TYR A 28 8.28 -34.43 5.19
N GLY A 29 7.92 -35.17 6.24
CA GLY A 29 7.03 -34.66 7.27
C GLY A 29 7.49 -33.29 7.72
N SER A 30 6.64 -32.27 7.56
CA SER A 30 6.87 -30.96 8.14
C SER A 30 7.26 -31.16 9.60
N PRO A 31 8.31 -30.50 10.14
CA PRO A 31 8.58 -30.58 11.55
C PRO A 31 7.30 -30.16 12.27
N THR A 32 6.64 -31.10 12.95
CA THR A 32 5.48 -30.82 13.78
C THR A 32 5.98 -29.99 14.95
N VAL A 33 6.02 -28.67 14.75
CA VAL A 33 6.26 -27.75 15.85
C VAL A 33 5.04 -27.85 16.74
N SER A 34 5.19 -28.47 17.92
CA SER A 34 4.12 -28.57 18.90
C SER A 34 3.63 -27.17 19.22
N GLN A 35 2.33 -26.91 19.01
CA GLN A 35 1.74 -25.63 19.38
C GLN A 35 1.74 -25.52 20.92
N THR A 36 2.49 -24.59 21.45
CA THR A 36 2.44 -24.21 22.86
C THR A 36 1.07 -23.57 23.19
N ASP A 37 0.67 -23.60 24.46
CA ASP A 37 -0.51 -22.86 24.89
C ASP A 37 -0.36 -21.34 24.61
N ILE A 38 -1.47 -20.61 24.61
CA ILE A 38 -1.48 -19.19 24.21
C ILE A 38 -0.66 -18.31 25.17
N ASN A 39 -0.64 -18.61 26.48
CA ASN A 39 0.16 -17.82 27.44
C ASN A 39 1.65 -17.96 27.17
N THR A 40 2.12 -19.19 26.93
CA THR A 40 3.51 -19.48 26.56
C THR A 40 3.87 -18.81 25.24
N ALA A 41 3.00 -18.87 24.22
CA ALA A 41 3.23 -18.21 22.94
C ALA A 41 3.31 -16.68 23.09
N LEU A 42 2.46 -16.06 23.92
CA LEU A 42 2.52 -14.63 24.21
C LEU A 42 3.82 -14.24 24.96
N ALA A 43 4.30 -15.09 25.87
CA ALA A 43 5.57 -14.87 26.54
C ALA A 43 6.74 -14.93 25.55
N ASP A 44 6.77 -15.93 24.66
CA ASP A 44 7.77 -16.04 23.59
C ASP A 44 7.72 -14.86 22.62
N TRP A 45 6.52 -14.43 22.21
CA TRP A 45 6.34 -13.25 21.35
C TRP A 45 6.95 -11.99 21.98
N ARG A 46 6.69 -11.73 23.30
CA ARG A 46 7.27 -10.59 24.01
C ARG A 46 8.79 -10.70 24.10
N ARG A 47 9.31 -11.89 24.44
CA ARG A 47 10.73 -12.17 24.53
C ARG A 47 11.45 -11.89 23.21
N LEU A 48 10.94 -12.41 22.09
CA LEU A 48 11.56 -12.26 20.77
C LEU A 48 11.47 -10.82 20.24
N ARG A 49 10.43 -10.08 20.62
CA ARG A 49 10.33 -8.65 20.30
C ARG A 49 11.31 -7.77 21.06
N ALA A 50 11.69 -8.17 22.25
CA ALA A 50 12.53 -7.36 23.13
C ALA A 50 14.02 -7.35 22.74
N SER A 51 14.48 -8.30 21.91
CA SER A 51 15.88 -8.41 21.52
C SER A 51 16.02 -9.02 20.13
N ASP A 52 17.02 -8.56 19.37
CA ASP A 52 17.40 -9.11 18.07
C ASP A 52 18.51 -10.19 18.17
N GLY A 53 18.91 -10.56 19.40
CA GLY A 53 20.09 -11.38 19.67
C GLY A 53 19.83 -12.88 19.88
N TYR A 54 18.59 -13.37 19.72
CA TYR A 54 18.32 -14.81 19.85
C TYR A 54 18.79 -15.59 18.60
N ALA A 55 18.98 -16.91 18.74
CA ALA A 55 19.35 -17.76 17.64
C ALA A 55 18.21 -17.88 16.59
N PHE A 56 18.58 -18.14 15.34
CA PHE A 56 17.61 -18.37 14.26
C PHE A 56 16.53 -19.39 14.65
N ALA A 57 16.93 -20.50 15.29
CA ALA A 57 16.02 -21.57 15.67
C ALA A 57 14.90 -21.10 16.64
N ASP A 58 15.16 -20.11 17.51
CA ASP A 58 14.15 -19.57 18.42
C ASP A 58 13.07 -18.80 17.65
N TYR A 59 13.50 -17.89 16.75
CA TYR A 59 12.59 -17.15 15.88
C TYR A 59 11.81 -18.08 14.96
N ALA A 60 12.51 -19.02 14.28
CA ALA A 60 11.90 -19.92 13.32
C ALA A 60 10.80 -20.78 13.96
N ARG A 61 11.10 -21.39 15.12
CA ARG A 61 10.12 -22.17 15.89
C ARG A 61 8.87 -21.38 16.21
N PHE A 62 9.03 -20.13 16.68
CA PHE A 62 7.92 -19.26 17.03
C PHE A 62 7.10 -18.89 15.80
N ILE A 63 7.74 -18.41 14.73
CA ILE A 63 7.10 -17.92 13.50
C ILE A 63 6.33 -19.04 12.80
N ILE A 64 6.93 -20.24 12.69
CA ILE A 64 6.29 -21.40 12.08
C ILE A 64 5.05 -21.84 12.89
N ALA A 65 5.11 -21.77 14.23
CA ALA A 65 4.00 -22.16 15.10
C ALA A 65 2.89 -21.10 15.17
N ASN A 66 3.21 -19.83 14.95
CA ASN A 66 2.31 -18.68 15.13
C ASN A 66 2.42 -17.71 13.93
N PRO A 67 2.03 -18.15 12.72
CA PRO A 67 2.10 -17.31 11.54
C PRO A 67 1.21 -16.06 11.71
N GLU A 68 1.60 -14.96 11.07
CA GLU A 68 0.84 -13.69 11.03
C GLU A 68 0.62 -13.00 12.40
N TRP A 69 1.33 -13.44 13.45
CA TRP A 69 1.30 -12.72 14.72
C TRP A 69 1.94 -11.33 14.58
N PRO A 70 1.58 -10.36 15.46
CA PRO A 70 2.11 -8.99 15.34
C PRO A 70 3.64 -8.97 15.24
N ASP A 71 4.16 -8.11 14.34
CA ASP A 71 5.59 -7.96 14.02
C ASP A 71 6.24 -9.15 13.28
N ASP A 72 5.46 -10.05 12.64
CA ASP A 72 5.98 -11.21 11.90
C ASP A 72 7.07 -10.80 10.90
N ASN A 73 6.84 -9.80 10.07
CA ASN A 73 7.82 -9.30 9.09
C ASN A 73 9.14 -8.85 9.73
N ARG A 74 9.09 -8.17 10.88
CA ARG A 74 10.28 -7.75 11.63
C ARG A 74 11.00 -8.98 12.20
N LEU A 75 10.26 -9.88 12.83
CA LEU A 75 10.85 -11.09 13.42
C LEU A 75 11.48 -11.99 12.34
N ARG A 76 10.88 -12.10 11.16
CA ARG A 76 11.47 -12.80 10.00
C ARG A 76 12.77 -12.16 9.53
N ALA A 77 12.80 -10.85 9.39
CA ALA A 77 14.00 -10.11 9.00
C ALA A 77 15.14 -10.29 10.02
N VAL A 78 14.82 -10.29 11.31
CA VAL A 78 15.78 -10.55 12.39
C VAL A 78 16.26 -12.01 12.34
N ALA A 79 15.35 -12.97 12.21
CA ALA A 79 15.66 -14.39 12.11
C ALA A 79 16.65 -14.67 10.96
N GLU A 80 16.37 -14.07 9.79
CA GLU A 80 17.22 -14.23 8.61
C GLU A 80 18.65 -13.68 8.80
N LYS A 81 18.77 -12.55 9.52
CA LYS A 81 20.06 -12.00 9.93
C LYS A 81 20.84 -12.92 10.88
N GLN A 82 20.16 -13.67 11.71
CA GLN A 82 20.77 -14.57 12.70
C GLN A 82 21.16 -15.93 12.12
N MET A 83 20.75 -16.26 10.89
CA MET A 83 21.11 -17.51 10.24
C MET A 83 22.63 -17.68 10.10
N ARG A 84 23.10 -18.88 10.37
CA ARG A 84 24.53 -19.28 10.25
C ARG A 84 24.66 -20.46 9.28
N PRO A 85 25.84 -20.68 8.68
CA PRO A 85 26.13 -21.95 7.99
C PRO A 85 25.86 -23.15 8.90
N GLY A 86 25.24 -24.19 8.34
CA GLY A 86 24.93 -25.41 9.08
C GLY A 86 23.66 -25.40 9.92
N GLU A 87 22.78 -24.42 9.73
CA GLU A 87 21.43 -24.44 10.34
C GLU A 87 20.66 -25.71 9.97
N TYR A 88 19.81 -26.19 10.87
CA TYR A 88 19.03 -27.41 10.62
C TYR A 88 18.11 -27.25 9.40
N GLY A 89 18.48 -27.98 8.33
CA GLY A 89 17.89 -27.83 7.00
C GLY A 89 16.36 -27.91 6.95
N PRO A 90 15.69 -28.88 7.59
CA PRO A 90 14.21 -28.92 7.63
C PRO A 90 13.57 -27.67 8.22
N THR A 91 14.15 -27.06 9.26
CA THR A 91 13.66 -25.81 9.83
C THR A 91 13.84 -24.65 8.87
N VAL A 92 14.98 -24.54 8.18
CA VAL A 92 15.22 -23.51 7.15
C VAL A 92 14.20 -23.60 6.02
N ILE A 93 13.97 -24.81 5.50
CA ILE A 93 12.99 -25.06 4.44
C ILE A 93 11.57 -24.67 4.91
N ALA A 94 11.19 -25.09 6.12
CA ALA A 94 9.87 -24.76 6.68
C ALA A 94 9.70 -23.26 6.91
N PHE A 95 10.75 -22.57 7.34
CA PHE A 95 10.73 -21.11 7.56
C PHE A 95 10.49 -20.33 6.25
N PHE A 96 11.08 -20.76 5.15
CA PHE A 96 10.91 -20.14 3.83
C PHE A 96 9.77 -20.71 2.99
N LEU A 97 8.92 -21.56 3.56
CA LEU A 97 7.81 -22.16 2.83
C LEU A 97 6.75 -21.13 2.42
N THR A 98 6.48 -20.16 3.28
CA THR A 98 5.46 -19.11 3.07
C THR A 98 6.05 -17.83 2.48
N ASP A 99 7.30 -17.52 2.85
CA ASP A 99 7.94 -16.26 2.50
C ASP A 99 9.32 -16.48 1.91
N LYS A 100 9.60 -15.80 0.79
CA LYS A 100 10.91 -15.90 0.12
C LYS A 100 12.00 -15.22 0.94
N PRO A 101 13.26 -15.71 0.89
CA PRO A 101 14.40 -15.05 1.51
C PRO A 101 14.57 -13.60 1.02
N LEU A 102 14.78 -12.69 1.95
CA LEU A 102 14.99 -11.26 1.69
C LEU A 102 16.45 -10.94 1.37
N THR A 103 17.40 -11.65 1.99
CA THR A 103 18.84 -11.35 1.96
C THR A 103 19.64 -12.39 1.18
N GLY A 104 20.87 -12.02 0.80
CA GLY A 104 21.84 -12.97 0.22
C GLY A 104 22.17 -14.10 1.19
N ASN A 105 22.29 -13.82 2.51
CA ASN A 105 22.51 -14.84 3.55
C ASN A 105 21.35 -15.86 3.59
N GLY A 106 20.10 -15.39 3.67
CA GLY A 106 18.94 -16.29 3.70
C GLY A 106 18.85 -17.18 2.46
N ARG A 107 19.12 -16.62 1.27
CA ARG A 107 19.17 -17.39 0.02
C ARG A 107 20.28 -18.44 0.03
N ALA A 108 21.46 -18.13 0.57
CA ALA A 108 22.56 -19.08 0.71
C ALA A 108 22.19 -20.22 1.67
N ARG A 109 21.62 -19.91 2.84
CA ARG A 109 21.14 -20.93 3.79
C ARG A 109 20.05 -21.81 3.20
N LEU A 110 19.12 -21.23 2.42
CA LEU A 110 18.10 -22.02 1.72
C LEU A 110 18.74 -22.96 0.67
N ALA A 111 19.75 -22.50 -0.07
CA ALA A 111 20.47 -23.34 -1.02
C ALA A 111 21.15 -24.52 -0.34
N GLU A 112 21.83 -24.31 0.80
CA GLU A 112 22.45 -25.37 1.62
C GLU A 112 21.40 -26.39 2.11
N ALA A 113 20.29 -25.90 2.67
CA ALA A 113 19.23 -26.74 3.20
C ALA A 113 18.56 -27.61 2.11
N LEU A 114 18.31 -27.02 0.95
CA LEU A 114 17.75 -27.73 -0.22
C LEU A 114 18.72 -28.76 -0.78
N ALA A 115 20.03 -28.45 -0.86
CA ALA A 115 21.07 -29.40 -1.29
C ALA A 115 21.16 -30.59 -0.34
N ALA A 116 21.19 -30.35 0.97
CA ALA A 116 21.18 -31.39 1.99
C ALA A 116 19.94 -32.30 1.94
N ALA A 117 18.79 -31.73 1.51
CA ALA A 117 17.55 -32.48 1.30
C ALA A 117 17.47 -33.21 -0.06
N GLY A 118 18.53 -33.17 -0.88
CA GLY A 118 18.54 -33.77 -2.22
C GLY A 118 17.73 -33.03 -3.29
N ARG A 119 17.25 -31.83 -2.99
CA ARG A 119 16.43 -30.97 -3.89
C ARG A 119 17.33 -30.14 -4.81
N THR A 120 18.13 -30.85 -5.64
CA THR A 120 19.25 -30.26 -6.41
C THR A 120 18.82 -29.08 -7.30
N ALA A 121 17.73 -29.19 -8.05
CA ALA A 121 17.30 -28.14 -8.96
C ALA A 121 16.90 -26.85 -8.20
N GLU A 122 16.24 -27.01 -7.05
CA GLU A 122 15.82 -25.89 -6.21
C GLU A 122 17.01 -25.26 -5.48
N ALA A 123 17.96 -26.08 -5.04
CA ALA A 123 19.23 -25.62 -4.46
C ALA A 123 20.02 -24.78 -5.47
N GLN A 124 20.14 -25.22 -6.73
CA GLN A 124 20.77 -24.43 -7.80
C GLN A 124 20.04 -23.10 -8.06
N ALA A 125 18.69 -23.11 -8.06
CA ALA A 125 17.91 -21.88 -8.22
C ALA A 125 18.14 -20.89 -7.06
N ALA A 126 18.15 -21.38 -5.81
CA ALA A 126 18.44 -20.59 -4.63
C ALA A 126 19.88 -20.06 -4.64
N ALA A 127 20.87 -20.87 -5.06
CA ALA A 127 22.26 -20.46 -5.21
C ALA A 127 22.44 -19.36 -6.28
N ARG A 128 21.76 -19.44 -7.43
CA ARG A 128 21.76 -18.36 -8.44
C ARG A 128 21.13 -17.07 -7.89
N ALA A 129 20.04 -17.19 -7.14
CA ALA A 129 19.42 -16.05 -6.50
C ALA A 129 20.32 -15.41 -5.42
N ALA A 130 21.05 -16.22 -4.64
CA ALA A 130 22.05 -15.76 -3.70
C ALA A 130 23.22 -15.07 -4.43
N TRP A 131 23.73 -15.69 -5.51
CA TRP A 131 24.80 -15.12 -6.33
C TRP A 131 24.49 -13.73 -6.88
N ALA A 132 23.26 -13.53 -7.33
CA ALA A 132 22.78 -12.23 -7.81
C ALA A 132 22.53 -11.21 -6.68
N SER A 133 22.61 -11.61 -5.40
CA SER A 133 22.36 -10.70 -4.28
C SER A 133 23.59 -9.84 -3.98
N PRO A 134 23.46 -8.50 -3.95
CA PRO A 134 24.60 -7.62 -3.70
C PRO A 134 25.07 -7.62 -2.24
N ASP A 135 24.27 -8.16 -1.33
CA ASP A 135 24.52 -8.29 0.11
C ASP A 135 25.01 -9.71 0.52
N LEU A 136 25.34 -10.56 -0.46
CA LEU A 136 25.84 -11.91 -0.20
C LEU A 136 27.18 -11.82 0.57
N PRO A 137 27.31 -12.45 1.76
CA PRO A 137 28.54 -12.45 2.53
C PRO A 137 29.71 -13.08 1.75
N ALA A 138 30.93 -12.60 1.98
CA ALA A 138 32.12 -13.06 1.24
C ALA A 138 32.38 -14.56 1.38
N ALA A 139 32.17 -15.11 2.59
CA ALA A 139 32.30 -16.56 2.81
C ALA A 139 31.31 -17.38 1.97
N ASP A 140 30.04 -16.88 1.87
CA ASP A 140 29.01 -17.53 1.08
C ASP A 140 29.25 -17.37 -0.42
N GLN A 141 29.87 -16.27 -0.87
CA GLN A 141 30.32 -16.11 -2.26
C GLN A 141 31.30 -17.20 -2.63
N SER A 142 32.30 -17.47 -1.76
CA SER A 142 33.28 -18.51 -1.97
C SER A 142 32.66 -19.92 -1.98
N SER A 143 31.72 -20.18 -1.07
CA SER A 143 31.02 -21.47 -1.01
C SER A 143 30.13 -21.70 -2.24
N ILE A 144 29.38 -20.71 -2.69
CA ILE A 144 28.55 -20.81 -3.89
C ILE A 144 29.44 -20.98 -5.13
N ALA A 145 30.53 -20.21 -5.24
CA ALA A 145 31.48 -20.39 -6.33
C ALA A 145 32.09 -21.82 -6.35
N ALA A 146 32.49 -22.36 -5.21
CA ALA A 146 33.06 -23.71 -5.14
C ALA A 146 32.06 -24.80 -5.55
N LEU A 147 30.79 -24.68 -5.14
CA LEU A 147 29.79 -25.73 -5.32
C LEU A 147 28.97 -25.60 -6.62
N TYR A 148 28.77 -24.37 -7.13
CA TYR A 148 27.81 -24.11 -8.21
C TYR A 148 28.43 -23.43 -9.44
N TRP A 149 29.75 -23.19 -9.49
CA TRP A 149 30.40 -22.45 -10.59
C TRP A 149 30.02 -22.99 -11.96
N SER A 150 30.06 -24.30 -12.14
CA SER A 150 29.73 -24.97 -13.40
C SER A 150 28.26 -24.80 -13.83
N SER A 151 27.40 -24.45 -12.90
CA SER A 151 25.96 -24.20 -13.17
C SER A 151 25.63 -22.71 -13.35
N LEU A 152 26.54 -21.79 -13.02
CA LEU A 152 26.39 -20.35 -13.25
C LEU A 152 26.70 -20.02 -14.71
N THR A 153 25.80 -19.29 -15.33
CA THR A 153 25.92 -18.85 -16.73
C THR A 153 26.46 -17.40 -16.79
N THR A 154 26.93 -16.97 -17.98
CA THR A 154 27.32 -15.56 -18.19
C THR A 154 26.17 -14.61 -17.86
N ALA A 155 24.91 -15.00 -18.10
CA ALA A 155 23.73 -14.21 -17.70
C ALA A 155 23.57 -14.09 -16.17
N ASP A 156 24.00 -15.09 -15.39
CA ASP A 156 24.00 -14.99 -13.92
C ASP A 156 25.10 -14.04 -13.43
N HIS A 157 26.25 -14.01 -14.11
CA HIS A 157 27.30 -13.02 -13.85
C HIS A 157 26.89 -11.61 -14.26
N ASP A 158 26.15 -11.44 -15.36
CA ASP A 158 25.54 -10.15 -15.74
C ASP A 158 24.62 -9.63 -14.64
N LYS A 159 23.69 -10.48 -14.15
CA LYS A 159 22.77 -10.12 -13.06
C LYS A 159 23.52 -9.71 -11.79
N ARG A 160 24.58 -10.46 -11.43
CA ARG A 160 25.42 -10.10 -10.28
C ARG A 160 26.07 -8.74 -10.46
N THR A 161 26.70 -8.49 -11.61
CA THR A 161 27.37 -7.24 -11.91
C THR A 161 26.39 -6.06 -11.88
N ASP A 162 25.23 -6.22 -12.50
CA ASP A 162 24.16 -5.22 -12.45
C ASP A 162 23.70 -4.95 -11.01
N ALA A 163 23.45 -5.98 -10.22
CA ALA A 163 23.00 -5.83 -8.84
C ALA A 163 24.05 -5.12 -7.96
N LEU A 164 25.34 -5.43 -8.14
CA LEU A 164 26.43 -4.75 -7.45
C LEU A 164 26.52 -3.27 -7.82
N LEU A 165 26.36 -2.94 -9.12
CA LEU A 165 26.32 -1.54 -9.56
C LEU A 165 25.10 -0.79 -9.05
N PHE A 166 23.91 -1.41 -9.04
CA PHE A 166 22.73 -0.80 -8.41
C PHE A 166 22.89 -0.58 -6.89
N ALA A 167 23.69 -1.45 -6.23
CA ALA A 167 24.05 -1.33 -4.82
C ALA A 167 25.24 -0.37 -4.57
N LYS A 168 25.78 0.30 -5.61
CA LYS A 168 26.94 1.19 -5.54
C LYS A 168 28.20 0.52 -4.99
N LYS A 169 28.47 -0.69 -5.46
CA LYS A 169 29.68 -1.49 -5.15
C LYS A 169 30.54 -1.64 -6.40
N PRO A 170 31.15 -0.57 -6.92
CA PRO A 170 31.87 -0.60 -8.22
C PRO A 170 33.06 -1.54 -8.21
N ASP A 171 33.78 -1.70 -7.09
CA ASP A 171 34.96 -2.58 -7.02
C ASP A 171 34.59 -4.07 -7.08
N ASP A 172 33.48 -4.44 -6.44
CA ASP A 172 32.94 -5.81 -6.53
C ASP A 172 32.39 -6.08 -7.94
N ALA A 173 31.71 -5.06 -8.52
CA ALA A 173 31.15 -5.14 -9.86
C ALA A 173 32.24 -5.29 -10.94
N GLU A 174 33.35 -4.57 -10.81
CA GLU A 174 34.48 -4.72 -11.74
C GLU A 174 35.02 -6.15 -11.74
N ARG A 175 35.25 -6.74 -10.56
CA ARG A 175 35.68 -8.13 -10.45
C ARG A 175 34.69 -9.11 -11.07
N ALA A 176 33.38 -8.88 -10.83
CA ALA A 176 32.31 -9.73 -11.37
C ALA A 176 32.18 -9.60 -12.90
N SER A 177 32.43 -8.42 -13.46
CA SER A 177 32.29 -8.12 -14.89
C SER A 177 33.24 -8.92 -15.79
N GLY A 178 34.36 -9.40 -15.25
CA GLY A 178 35.28 -10.29 -15.96
C GLY A 178 34.62 -11.56 -16.46
N TYR A 179 33.59 -12.07 -15.79
CA TYR A 179 32.83 -13.26 -16.14
C TYR A 179 31.51 -12.96 -16.87
N ALA A 180 31.18 -11.71 -17.05
CA ALA A 180 29.97 -11.25 -17.72
C ALA A 180 30.00 -11.49 -19.23
N THR A 181 28.84 -11.41 -19.86
CA THR A 181 28.68 -11.50 -21.32
C THR A 181 29.59 -10.47 -22.02
N PRO A 182 30.41 -10.87 -22.99
CA PRO A 182 31.38 -9.98 -23.62
C PRO A 182 30.78 -8.68 -24.15
N ALA A 183 29.58 -8.74 -24.75
CA ALA A 183 28.87 -7.56 -25.28
C ALA A 183 28.48 -6.52 -24.21
N ARG A 184 28.40 -6.91 -22.92
CA ARG A 184 28.03 -6.02 -21.82
C ARG A 184 29.23 -5.39 -21.10
N ARG A 185 30.42 -5.96 -21.28
CA ARG A 185 31.61 -5.54 -20.48
C ARG A 185 31.92 -4.06 -20.64
N ALA A 186 31.85 -3.52 -21.86
CA ALA A 186 32.12 -2.10 -22.11
C ALA A 186 31.13 -1.19 -21.34
N ALA A 187 29.82 -1.56 -21.31
CA ALA A 187 28.83 -0.82 -20.54
C ALA A 187 29.10 -0.91 -19.02
N PHE A 188 29.47 -2.10 -18.51
CA PHE A 188 29.85 -2.25 -17.11
C PHE A 188 31.09 -1.44 -16.74
N THR A 189 32.12 -1.42 -17.60
CA THR A 189 33.32 -0.59 -17.40
C THR A 189 32.97 0.90 -17.32
N ALA A 190 32.13 1.41 -18.23
CA ALA A 190 31.68 2.80 -18.20
C ALA A 190 30.89 3.13 -16.91
N ARG A 191 30.02 2.19 -16.45
CA ARG A 191 29.26 2.35 -15.22
C ARG A 191 30.14 2.36 -13.97
N VAL A 192 31.16 1.49 -13.91
CA VAL A 192 32.17 1.46 -12.83
C VAL A 192 32.92 2.81 -12.80
N ALA A 193 33.40 3.29 -13.94
CA ALA A 193 34.11 4.56 -14.04
C ALA A 193 33.26 5.75 -13.58
N MET A 194 31.98 5.80 -14.00
CA MET A 194 31.06 6.84 -13.55
C MET A 194 30.82 6.80 -12.04
N GLN A 195 30.65 5.63 -11.45
CA GLN A 195 30.43 5.48 -10.00
C GLN A 195 31.68 5.84 -9.18
N ARG A 196 32.88 5.52 -9.68
CA ARG A 196 34.16 5.93 -9.09
C ARG A 196 34.54 7.39 -9.36
N ARG A 197 33.83 8.07 -10.26
CA ARG A 197 34.16 9.42 -10.74
C ARG A 197 35.57 9.46 -11.38
N SER A 198 35.91 8.41 -12.12
CA SER A 198 37.21 8.32 -12.81
C SER A 198 37.34 9.44 -13.83
N PRO A 199 38.56 9.96 -14.08
CA PRO A 199 38.78 11.07 -15.05
C PRO A 199 38.36 10.71 -16.48
N ASP A 200 38.37 9.41 -16.82
CA ASP A 200 37.99 8.87 -18.13
C ASP A 200 36.51 8.46 -18.23
N ALA A 201 35.70 8.69 -17.18
CA ALA A 201 34.33 8.24 -17.13
C ALA A 201 33.45 8.74 -18.31
N ASP A 202 33.64 10.01 -18.73
CA ASP A 202 32.93 10.56 -19.90
C ASP A 202 33.39 9.91 -21.20
N ALA A 203 34.69 9.69 -21.38
CA ALA A 203 35.24 9.04 -22.57
C ALA A 203 34.73 7.60 -22.69
N LEU A 204 34.75 6.83 -21.59
CA LEU A 204 34.22 5.45 -21.53
C LEU A 204 32.70 5.40 -21.77
N TYR A 205 31.96 6.38 -21.26
CA TYR A 205 30.52 6.48 -21.54
C TYR A 205 30.25 6.73 -23.04
N HIS A 206 30.99 7.59 -23.70
CA HIS A 206 30.81 7.88 -25.14
C HIS A 206 31.09 6.69 -26.06
N LEU A 207 31.85 5.67 -25.62
CA LEU A 207 32.00 4.42 -26.35
C LEU A 207 30.75 3.54 -26.35
N VAL A 208 29.81 3.79 -25.43
CA VAL A 208 28.61 2.97 -25.22
C VAL A 208 27.30 3.78 -25.19
N ASP A 209 27.35 5.06 -25.51
CA ASP A 209 26.19 5.98 -25.41
C ASP A 209 24.99 5.52 -26.25
N ALA A 210 25.22 4.85 -27.37
CA ALA A 210 24.16 4.24 -28.19
C ALA A 210 23.36 3.15 -27.44
N GLN A 211 23.92 2.54 -26.39
CA GLN A 211 23.26 1.53 -25.59
C GLN A 211 22.33 2.11 -24.52
N ILE A 212 22.35 3.43 -24.31
CA ILE A 212 21.60 4.05 -23.20
C ILE A 212 20.08 3.87 -23.31
N ALA A 213 19.56 3.76 -24.52
CA ALA A 213 18.14 3.49 -24.77
C ALA A 213 17.75 2.03 -24.54
N THR A 214 18.72 1.12 -24.39
CA THR A 214 18.47 -0.33 -24.25
C THR A 214 18.98 -0.92 -22.95
N ASP A 215 19.75 -0.17 -22.15
CA ASP A 215 20.33 -0.58 -20.87
C ASP A 215 19.92 0.39 -19.74
N ALA A 216 19.00 -0.07 -18.90
CA ALA A 216 18.49 0.73 -17.78
C ALA A 216 19.57 1.04 -16.72
N GLY A 217 20.54 0.13 -16.54
CA GLY A 217 21.64 0.36 -15.62
C GLY A 217 22.59 1.45 -16.10
N LEU A 218 22.89 1.48 -17.39
CA LEU A 218 23.70 2.55 -18.00
C LEU A 218 22.98 3.89 -17.89
N LEU A 219 21.68 3.92 -18.18
CA LEU A 219 20.87 5.14 -18.06
C LEU A 219 20.89 5.70 -16.64
N ILE A 220 20.65 4.86 -15.63
CA ILE A 220 20.59 5.34 -14.24
C ILE A 220 21.94 5.86 -13.74
N ASP A 221 23.04 5.17 -14.09
CA ASP A 221 24.37 5.59 -13.66
C ASP A 221 24.81 6.88 -14.39
N ARG A 222 24.45 7.07 -15.66
CA ARG A 222 24.66 8.34 -16.36
C ARG A 222 23.86 9.50 -15.76
N ILE A 223 22.59 9.28 -15.43
CA ILE A 223 21.75 10.25 -14.73
C ILE A 223 22.39 10.66 -13.39
N ARG A 224 22.82 9.69 -12.60
CA ARG A 224 23.49 9.94 -11.30
C ARG A 224 24.81 10.70 -11.47
N PHE A 225 25.59 10.36 -12.48
CA PHE A 225 26.83 11.04 -12.80
C PHE A 225 26.59 12.51 -13.18
N LEU A 226 25.61 12.80 -14.05
CA LEU A 226 25.22 14.17 -14.40
C LEU A 226 24.81 14.99 -13.16
N LYS A 227 24.02 14.40 -12.27
CA LYS A 227 23.60 15.05 -11.02
C LYS A 227 24.76 15.36 -10.09
N LEU A 228 25.79 14.50 -10.02
CA LEU A 228 27.00 14.77 -9.24
C LEU A 228 27.75 16.02 -9.68
N TYR A 229 27.66 16.38 -10.96
CA TYR A 229 28.25 17.60 -11.53
C TYR A 229 27.23 18.75 -11.68
N ASN A 230 26.13 18.72 -10.89
CA ASN A 230 25.07 19.72 -10.86
C ASN A 230 24.38 19.94 -12.24
N ASN A 231 24.42 18.95 -13.11
CA ASN A 231 23.72 18.97 -14.41
C ASN A 231 22.35 18.32 -14.32
N ASP A 232 21.45 18.88 -13.48
CA ASP A 232 20.08 18.39 -13.31
C ASP A 232 19.25 18.53 -14.59
N ILE A 233 19.50 19.57 -15.40
CA ILE A 233 18.85 19.79 -16.68
C ILE A 233 19.19 18.64 -17.63
N GLY A 234 20.47 18.30 -17.76
CA GLY A 234 20.93 17.17 -18.58
C GLY A 234 20.39 15.83 -18.10
N ALA A 235 20.36 15.61 -16.78
CA ALA A 235 19.81 14.39 -16.18
C ALA A 235 18.32 14.22 -16.51
N ARG A 236 17.51 15.27 -16.37
CA ARG A 236 16.08 15.24 -16.72
C ARG A 236 15.85 15.07 -18.23
N ALA A 237 16.64 15.76 -19.05
CA ALA A 237 16.56 15.63 -20.51
C ALA A 237 16.89 14.21 -20.96
N LEU A 238 17.88 13.57 -20.33
CA LEU A 238 18.26 12.19 -20.61
C LEU A 238 17.15 11.21 -20.20
N ALA A 239 16.59 11.35 -18.99
CA ALA A 239 15.50 10.51 -18.50
C ALA A 239 14.21 10.62 -19.33
N ALA A 240 13.99 11.75 -20.01
CA ALA A 240 12.83 11.99 -20.86
C ALA A 240 12.98 11.39 -22.28
N ARG A 241 14.19 10.93 -22.68
CA ARG A 241 14.40 10.32 -24.00
C ARG A 241 13.64 9.02 -24.15
N PRO A 242 13.18 8.67 -25.34
CA PRO A 242 12.61 7.35 -25.61
C PRO A 242 13.62 6.23 -25.33
N HIS A 243 13.15 5.17 -24.69
CA HIS A 243 13.95 3.97 -24.44
C HIS A 243 13.09 2.69 -24.57
N THR A 244 13.76 1.58 -24.84
CA THR A 244 13.17 0.22 -24.86
C THR A 244 14.23 -0.73 -24.32
N PHE A 245 14.18 -1.00 -23.03
CA PHE A 245 15.24 -1.74 -22.36
C PHE A 245 15.25 -3.21 -22.73
N THR A 246 16.33 -3.66 -23.30
CA THR A 246 16.74 -5.07 -23.39
C THR A 246 17.24 -5.54 -22.02
N TYR A 247 18.06 -4.72 -21.38
CA TYR A 247 18.60 -4.97 -20.04
C TYR A 247 17.80 -4.15 -19.01
N LYS A 248 16.87 -4.83 -18.33
CA LYS A 248 16.01 -4.24 -17.32
C LYS A 248 16.79 -3.86 -16.07
N PRO A 249 16.33 -2.92 -15.23
CA PRO A 249 17.03 -2.56 -14.00
C PRO A 249 17.09 -3.75 -13.04
N ALA A 250 18.26 -4.01 -12.46
CA ALA A 250 18.43 -5.04 -11.44
C ALA A 250 17.74 -4.68 -10.13
N ASP A 251 17.49 -3.39 -9.88
CA ASP A 251 16.72 -2.86 -8.76
C ASP A 251 15.66 -1.89 -9.33
N PRO A 252 14.45 -2.43 -9.68
CA PRO A 252 13.39 -1.61 -10.25
C PRO A 252 12.89 -0.51 -9.31
N GLU A 253 12.94 -0.73 -8.00
CA GLU A 253 12.49 0.26 -7.00
C GLU A 253 13.37 1.50 -7.05
N LYS A 254 14.70 1.34 -6.96
CA LYS A 254 15.64 2.47 -7.08
C LYS A 254 15.61 3.14 -8.44
N PHE A 255 15.30 2.39 -9.49
CA PHE A 255 15.14 2.95 -10.84
C PHE A 255 13.92 3.88 -10.90
N VAL A 256 12.76 3.39 -10.45
CA VAL A 256 11.50 4.14 -10.45
C VAL A 256 11.58 5.36 -9.51
N ASP A 257 12.15 5.21 -8.30
CA ASP A 257 12.41 6.32 -7.36
C ASP A 257 13.23 7.44 -8.03
N THR A 258 14.29 7.08 -8.76
CA THR A 258 15.11 8.07 -9.48
C THR A 258 14.29 8.81 -10.55
N LEU A 259 13.49 8.09 -11.35
CA LEU A 259 12.59 8.70 -12.33
C LEU A 259 11.54 9.60 -11.68
N LEU A 260 10.93 9.15 -10.57
CA LEU A 260 9.97 9.93 -9.81
C LEU A 260 10.57 11.24 -9.29
N SER A 261 11.78 11.17 -8.74
CA SER A 261 12.50 12.37 -8.27
C SER A 261 12.68 13.40 -9.40
N LEU A 262 13.14 12.95 -10.59
CA LEU A 262 13.35 13.83 -11.75
C LEU A 262 12.03 14.37 -12.31
N ALA A 263 11.01 13.53 -12.41
CA ALA A 263 9.69 13.93 -12.89
C ALA A 263 9.02 14.93 -11.94
N THR A 264 9.19 14.74 -10.62
CA THR A 264 8.68 15.65 -9.59
C THR A 264 9.34 17.02 -9.68
N ALA A 265 10.66 17.08 -9.89
CA ALA A 265 11.38 18.33 -10.10
C ALA A 265 10.90 19.05 -11.37
N ALA A 266 10.78 18.32 -12.50
CA ALA A 266 10.26 18.88 -13.75
C ALA A 266 8.82 19.42 -13.58
N TYR A 267 7.96 18.68 -12.89
CA TYR A 267 6.58 19.11 -12.61
C TYR A 267 6.53 20.37 -11.74
N GLY A 268 7.36 20.44 -10.70
CA GLY A 268 7.48 21.60 -9.82
C GLY A 268 7.92 22.87 -10.55
N GLU A 269 8.79 22.73 -11.55
CA GLU A 269 9.25 23.81 -12.44
C GLU A 269 8.28 24.05 -13.63
N ARG A 270 7.10 23.43 -13.64
CA ARG A 270 6.09 23.51 -14.71
C ARG A 270 6.57 22.97 -16.07
N GLN A 271 7.62 22.17 -16.10
CA GLN A 271 8.08 21.47 -17.31
C GLN A 271 7.25 20.19 -17.54
N TYR A 272 5.94 20.38 -17.70
CA TYR A 272 4.97 19.27 -17.73
C TYR A 272 5.22 18.26 -18.84
N LYS A 273 5.68 18.72 -20.02
CA LYS A 273 6.02 17.79 -21.10
C LYS A 273 7.16 16.86 -20.70
N GLN A 274 8.18 17.39 -20.06
CA GLN A 274 9.32 16.59 -19.59
C GLN A 274 8.92 15.63 -18.47
N ALA A 275 8.10 16.09 -17.50
CA ALA A 275 7.56 15.23 -16.45
C ALA A 275 6.71 14.07 -17.01
N TYR A 276 5.90 14.35 -18.03
CA TYR A 276 5.14 13.33 -18.76
C TYR A 276 6.06 12.34 -19.48
N ASP A 277 7.04 12.83 -20.25
CA ASP A 277 7.94 11.97 -21.03
C ASP A 277 8.80 11.07 -20.15
N ILE A 278 9.20 11.50 -18.95
CA ILE A 278 9.91 10.67 -17.97
C ILE A 278 8.98 9.53 -17.46
N GLY A 279 7.75 9.87 -17.05
CA GLY A 279 6.90 8.90 -16.37
C GLY A 279 6.17 7.92 -17.29
N ARG A 280 5.82 8.33 -18.53
CA ARG A 280 5.00 7.52 -19.44
C ARG A 280 5.65 6.20 -19.86
N GLN A 281 6.94 6.07 -19.75
CA GLN A 281 7.73 4.93 -20.20
C GLN A 281 8.09 3.94 -19.08
N VAL A 282 7.67 4.19 -17.83
CA VAL A 282 8.08 3.41 -16.66
C VAL A 282 7.85 1.91 -16.78
N ASN A 283 6.84 1.47 -17.55
CA ASN A 283 6.55 0.06 -17.77
C ASN A 283 7.69 -0.68 -18.47
N ASP A 284 8.55 0.02 -19.19
CA ASP A 284 9.72 -0.57 -19.84
C ASP A 284 10.77 -1.10 -18.83
N ALA A 285 10.74 -0.66 -17.59
CA ALA A 285 11.58 -1.18 -16.52
C ALA A 285 11.24 -2.64 -16.12
N PHE A 286 10.11 -3.18 -16.57
CA PHE A 286 9.61 -4.48 -16.15
C PHE A 286 9.54 -5.47 -17.32
N ALA A 287 9.53 -6.76 -16.99
CA ALA A 287 9.22 -7.79 -17.96
C ALA A 287 7.75 -7.65 -18.42
N PRO A 288 7.43 -7.96 -19.68
CA PRO A 288 6.06 -7.96 -20.16
C PRO A 288 5.14 -8.82 -19.28
N GLY A 289 3.98 -8.29 -18.90
CA GLY A 289 3.03 -8.98 -18.03
C GLY A 289 3.34 -8.92 -16.54
N THR A 290 4.37 -8.20 -16.10
CA THR A 290 4.64 -8.01 -14.67
C THR A 290 3.46 -7.31 -13.99
N ASP A 291 2.91 -7.96 -12.97
CA ASP A 291 1.89 -7.37 -12.09
C ASP A 291 2.57 -6.49 -11.03
N ILE A 292 2.47 -5.17 -11.21
CA ILE A 292 3.05 -4.20 -10.28
C ILE A 292 2.41 -4.29 -8.90
N SER A 293 1.14 -4.65 -8.81
CA SER A 293 0.42 -4.73 -7.52
C SER A 293 1.00 -5.78 -6.57
N THR A 294 1.77 -6.74 -7.08
CA THR A 294 2.42 -7.81 -6.31
C THR A 294 3.84 -7.48 -5.85
N GLN A 295 4.37 -6.35 -6.29
CA GLN A 295 5.74 -5.92 -5.97
C GLN A 295 5.84 -5.35 -4.54
N SER A 296 7.07 -4.97 -4.12
CA SER A 296 7.30 -4.33 -2.82
C SER A 296 6.43 -3.10 -2.61
N TYR A 297 6.18 -2.73 -1.36
CA TYR A 297 5.39 -1.53 -1.06
C TYR A 297 6.05 -0.27 -1.64
N GLY A 298 7.38 -0.11 -1.48
CA GLY A 298 8.12 1.04 -1.99
C GLY A 298 7.99 1.16 -3.51
N LEU A 299 8.23 0.08 -4.25
CA LEU A 299 8.09 0.09 -5.70
C LEU A 299 6.67 0.45 -6.17
N ARG A 300 5.63 -0.08 -5.49
CA ARG A 300 4.23 0.25 -5.84
C ARG A 300 3.91 1.72 -5.59
N ASP A 301 4.41 2.27 -4.48
CA ASP A 301 4.19 3.68 -4.10
C ASP A 301 4.87 4.62 -5.09
N ASP A 302 6.13 4.38 -5.41
CA ASP A 302 6.89 5.17 -6.39
C ASP A 302 6.31 5.06 -7.79
N TYR A 303 5.96 3.85 -8.22
CA TYR A 303 5.33 3.61 -9.52
C TYR A 303 4.00 4.36 -9.66
N THR A 304 3.10 4.20 -8.67
CA THR A 304 1.80 4.88 -8.70
C THR A 304 1.96 6.40 -8.64
N SER A 305 2.90 6.91 -7.86
CA SER A 305 3.22 8.34 -7.81
C SER A 305 3.74 8.87 -9.14
N LEU A 306 4.62 8.12 -9.82
CA LEU A 306 5.19 8.52 -11.10
C LEU A 306 4.15 8.53 -12.22
N VAL A 307 3.36 7.47 -12.38
CA VAL A 307 2.31 7.44 -13.42
C VAL A 307 1.17 8.42 -13.13
N TRP A 308 0.86 8.68 -11.85
CA TRP A 308 -0.06 9.74 -11.45
C TRP A 308 0.42 11.11 -11.91
N LEU A 309 1.68 11.43 -11.65
CA LEU A 309 2.30 12.69 -12.04
C LEU A 309 2.35 12.84 -13.57
N ALA A 310 2.67 11.76 -14.29
CA ALA A 310 2.61 11.74 -15.76
C ALA A 310 1.17 11.98 -16.28
N GLY A 311 0.17 11.35 -15.67
CA GLY A 311 -1.24 11.54 -15.99
C GLY A 311 -1.71 12.98 -15.76
N GLN A 312 -1.36 13.59 -14.61
CA GLN A 312 -1.68 14.98 -14.33
C GLN A 312 -0.93 15.96 -15.26
N SER A 313 0.32 15.66 -15.60
CA SER A 313 1.10 16.42 -16.57
C SER A 313 0.44 16.40 -17.95
N ALA A 314 -0.01 15.24 -18.42
CA ALA A 314 -0.71 15.09 -19.69
C ALA A 314 -2.06 15.80 -19.69
N LEU A 315 -2.88 15.57 -18.65
CA LEU A 315 -4.25 16.09 -18.57
C LEU A 315 -4.28 17.62 -18.45
N SER A 316 -3.56 18.16 -17.47
CA SER A 316 -3.68 19.56 -17.05
C SER A 316 -2.49 20.41 -17.45
N GLY A 317 -1.31 19.81 -17.63
CA GLY A 317 -0.07 20.54 -17.95
C GLY A 317 0.09 20.83 -19.44
N ILE A 318 -0.11 19.82 -20.28
CA ILE A 318 0.12 19.94 -21.74
C ILE A 318 -1.16 19.78 -22.59
N GLY A 319 -2.34 19.64 -21.96
CA GLY A 319 -3.63 19.56 -22.66
C GLY A 319 -3.81 18.31 -23.53
N ARG A 320 -3.24 17.17 -23.15
CA ARG A 320 -3.29 15.91 -23.88
C ARG A 320 -4.10 14.86 -23.10
N PRO A 321 -5.44 15.05 -22.93
CA PRO A 321 -6.25 14.18 -22.09
C PRO A 321 -6.29 12.72 -22.56
N GLY A 322 -6.18 12.46 -23.87
CA GLY A 322 -6.11 11.11 -24.41
C GLY A 322 -4.90 10.31 -23.91
N ASP A 323 -3.77 10.98 -23.71
CA ASP A 323 -2.55 10.35 -23.20
C ASP A 323 -2.62 10.12 -21.67
N ALA A 324 -3.36 10.97 -20.98
CA ALA A 324 -3.56 10.85 -19.54
C ALA A 324 -4.37 9.57 -19.17
N VAL A 325 -5.28 9.13 -20.04
CA VAL A 325 -6.10 7.92 -19.82
C VAL A 325 -5.23 6.73 -19.48
N GLN A 326 -4.23 6.44 -20.34
CA GLN A 326 -3.35 5.28 -20.12
C GLN A 326 -2.57 5.38 -18.81
N GLN A 327 -2.13 6.59 -18.42
CA GLN A 327 -1.39 6.77 -17.16
C GLN A 327 -2.27 6.52 -15.93
N PHE A 328 -3.53 6.95 -15.96
CA PHE A 328 -4.47 6.67 -14.88
C PHE A 328 -4.90 5.20 -14.82
N ILE A 329 -4.94 4.50 -15.96
CA ILE A 329 -5.13 3.04 -15.99
C ILE A 329 -3.91 2.33 -15.39
N ASN A 330 -2.68 2.75 -15.73
CA ASN A 330 -1.47 2.23 -15.10
C ASN A 330 -1.50 2.46 -13.58
N TYR A 331 -1.92 3.65 -13.14
CA TYR A 331 -2.13 3.96 -11.73
C TYR A 331 -3.10 2.98 -11.08
N SER A 332 -4.26 2.74 -11.70
CA SER A 332 -5.31 1.86 -11.14
C SER A 332 -4.85 0.43 -10.92
N LYS A 333 -3.87 -0.02 -11.69
CA LYS A 333 -3.28 -1.37 -11.63
C LYS A 333 -1.99 -1.43 -10.81
N GLY A 334 -1.43 -0.28 -10.43
CA GLY A 334 -0.14 -0.18 -9.76
C GLY A 334 -0.15 -0.53 -8.27
N GLY A 335 -1.31 -0.77 -7.65
CA GLY A 335 -1.41 -1.08 -6.23
C GLY A 335 -2.48 -2.10 -5.91
N LYS A 336 -2.35 -2.76 -4.76
CA LYS A 336 -3.38 -3.71 -4.27
C LYS A 336 -4.64 -3.02 -3.77
N SER A 337 -4.49 -1.82 -3.19
CA SER A 337 -5.58 -1.13 -2.51
C SER A 337 -6.68 -0.71 -3.48
N LEU A 338 -7.93 -1.02 -3.14
CA LEU A 338 -9.11 -0.59 -3.89
C LEU A 338 -9.22 0.95 -4.01
N GLN A 339 -8.60 1.70 -3.10
CA GLN A 339 -8.51 3.17 -3.24
C GLN A 339 -7.66 3.57 -4.45
N VAL A 340 -6.54 2.88 -4.70
CA VAL A 340 -5.71 3.09 -5.89
C VAL A 340 -6.50 2.74 -7.14
N THR A 341 -7.15 1.58 -7.14
CA THR A 341 -7.97 1.11 -8.26
C THR A 341 -9.09 2.11 -8.59
N SER A 342 -9.94 2.47 -7.62
CA SER A 342 -11.08 3.36 -7.84
C SER A 342 -10.65 4.76 -8.26
N LYS A 343 -9.58 5.30 -7.66
CA LYS A 343 -9.01 6.61 -8.03
C LYS A 343 -8.53 6.62 -9.47
N GLY A 344 -7.72 5.63 -9.87
CA GLY A 344 -7.19 5.55 -11.22
C GLY A 344 -8.29 5.44 -12.27
N LEU A 345 -9.28 4.58 -12.03
CA LEU A 345 -10.44 4.39 -12.91
C LEU A 345 -11.27 5.69 -13.04
N TYR A 346 -11.57 6.37 -11.93
CA TYR A 346 -12.31 7.62 -11.98
C TYR A 346 -11.58 8.70 -12.78
N TRP A 347 -10.27 8.87 -12.57
CA TRP A 347 -9.48 9.87 -13.29
C TRP A 347 -9.25 9.48 -14.75
N ALA A 348 -9.17 8.17 -15.09
CA ALA A 348 -9.19 7.70 -16.47
C ALA A 348 -10.52 8.07 -17.16
N GLY A 349 -11.65 7.88 -16.48
CA GLY A 349 -12.96 8.33 -16.94
C GLY A 349 -13.04 9.83 -17.19
N ARG A 350 -12.53 10.66 -16.27
CA ARG A 350 -12.43 12.12 -16.47
C ARG A 350 -11.56 12.47 -17.68
N ALA A 351 -10.40 11.86 -17.81
CA ALA A 351 -9.49 12.11 -18.93
C ALA A 351 -10.13 11.70 -20.27
N ALA A 352 -10.83 10.56 -20.30
CA ALA A 352 -11.58 10.11 -21.49
C ALA A 352 -12.70 11.09 -21.87
N LEU A 353 -13.44 11.65 -20.90
CA LEU A 353 -14.44 12.71 -21.20
C LEU A 353 -13.79 13.95 -21.81
N TYR A 354 -12.69 14.43 -21.27
CA TYR A 354 -11.97 15.58 -21.82
C TYR A 354 -11.38 15.30 -23.20
N ALA A 355 -11.13 14.01 -23.53
CA ALA A 355 -10.72 13.56 -24.86
C ALA A 355 -11.89 13.32 -25.84
N GLY A 356 -13.14 13.60 -25.44
CA GLY A 356 -14.35 13.36 -26.26
C GLY A 356 -14.78 11.89 -26.34
N ARG A 357 -14.23 11.00 -25.48
CA ARG A 357 -14.47 9.55 -25.50
C ARG A 357 -15.53 9.14 -24.47
N GLY A 358 -16.78 9.62 -24.63
CA GLY A 358 -17.85 9.47 -23.65
C GLY A 358 -18.20 8.01 -23.29
N VAL A 359 -18.22 7.11 -24.27
CA VAL A 359 -18.51 5.68 -24.06
C VAL A 359 -17.42 5.03 -23.19
N GLU A 360 -16.16 5.29 -23.52
CA GLU A 360 -15.00 4.80 -22.76
C GLU A 360 -15.00 5.35 -21.33
N ALA A 361 -15.32 6.64 -21.16
CA ALA A 361 -15.43 7.28 -19.85
C ALA A 361 -16.48 6.59 -18.97
N ASN A 362 -17.67 6.27 -19.51
CA ASN A 362 -18.72 5.58 -18.78
C ASN A 362 -18.32 4.15 -18.37
N GLN A 363 -17.49 3.47 -19.15
CA GLN A 363 -16.94 2.16 -18.77
C GLN A 363 -16.03 2.29 -17.54
N TYR A 364 -15.15 3.28 -17.51
CA TYR A 364 -14.27 3.51 -16.35
C TYR A 364 -15.06 3.94 -15.12
N PHE A 365 -16.05 4.82 -15.25
CA PHE A 365 -16.92 5.18 -14.13
C PHE A 365 -17.70 3.98 -13.61
N SER A 366 -18.20 3.11 -14.50
CA SER A 366 -18.91 1.89 -14.09
C SER A 366 -18.02 0.94 -13.29
N GLN A 367 -16.75 0.81 -13.67
CA GLN A 367 -15.79 0.03 -12.91
C GLN A 367 -15.45 0.68 -11.56
N ALA A 368 -15.25 1.99 -11.51
CA ALA A 368 -14.99 2.70 -10.25
C ALA A 368 -16.21 2.64 -9.30
N ALA A 369 -17.43 2.69 -9.83
CA ALA A 369 -18.68 2.62 -9.07
C ALA A 369 -18.93 1.27 -8.37
N ALA A 370 -18.14 0.24 -8.69
CA ALA A 370 -18.16 -1.05 -7.98
C ALA A 370 -17.67 -0.92 -6.51
N TYR A 371 -17.10 0.21 -6.13
CA TYR A 371 -16.55 0.48 -4.79
C TYR A 371 -17.31 1.61 -4.09
N PRO A 372 -18.58 1.38 -3.67
CA PRO A 372 -19.47 2.44 -3.16
C PRO A 372 -19.04 3.04 -1.82
N GLU A 373 -18.16 2.37 -1.08
CA GLU A 373 -17.58 2.83 0.18
C GLU A 373 -16.39 3.79 -0.02
N LEU A 374 -15.89 3.96 -1.26
CA LEU A 374 -14.69 4.73 -1.55
C LEU A 374 -15.01 6.05 -2.24
N PHE A 375 -14.24 7.08 -1.93
CA PHE A 375 -14.39 8.45 -2.41
C PHE A 375 -14.62 8.53 -3.93
N TYR A 376 -13.75 7.91 -4.71
CA TYR A 376 -13.87 7.93 -6.17
C TYR A 376 -14.94 6.98 -6.71
N GLY A 377 -15.29 5.93 -5.97
CA GLY A 377 -16.43 5.08 -6.25
C GLY A 377 -17.76 5.82 -6.09
N GLN A 378 -17.89 6.61 -5.04
CA GLN A 378 -19.07 7.46 -4.80
C GLN A 378 -19.24 8.53 -5.87
N LEU A 379 -18.16 9.23 -6.24
CA LEU A 379 -18.18 10.18 -7.35
C LEU A 379 -18.54 9.51 -8.70
N ALA A 380 -18.08 8.28 -8.91
CA ALA A 380 -18.42 7.53 -10.12
C ALA A 380 -19.91 7.14 -10.14
N LEU A 381 -20.48 6.73 -9.00
CA LEU A 381 -21.92 6.49 -8.87
C LEU A 381 -22.72 7.75 -9.21
N GLU A 382 -22.33 8.90 -8.69
CA GLU A 382 -22.98 10.20 -9.00
C GLU A 382 -22.92 10.52 -10.51
N ARG A 383 -21.76 10.30 -11.14
CA ARG A 383 -21.61 10.47 -12.60
C ARG A 383 -22.56 9.61 -13.42
N LEU A 384 -22.91 8.44 -12.91
CA LEU A 384 -23.85 7.51 -13.50
C LEU A 384 -25.30 7.74 -13.08
N GLY A 385 -25.58 8.81 -12.29
CA GLY A 385 -26.91 9.09 -11.76
C GLY A 385 -27.40 8.09 -10.71
N ARG A 386 -26.47 7.37 -10.04
CA ARG A 386 -26.77 6.32 -9.07
C ARG A 386 -26.47 6.79 -7.64
N ALA A 387 -27.35 6.47 -6.71
CA ALA A 387 -27.11 6.72 -5.29
C ALA A 387 -26.11 5.72 -4.70
N VAL A 388 -25.36 6.17 -3.67
CA VAL A 388 -24.54 5.28 -2.86
C VAL A 388 -25.46 4.33 -2.08
N PRO A 389 -25.34 3.00 -2.19
CA PRO A 389 -26.16 2.06 -1.43
C PRO A 389 -25.81 2.09 0.05
N ALA A 390 -26.71 1.65 0.92
CA ALA A 390 -26.37 1.39 2.31
C ALA A 390 -25.45 0.17 2.44
N PRO A 391 -24.60 0.09 3.48
CA PRO A 391 -23.79 -1.09 3.73
C PRO A 391 -24.66 -2.31 4.02
N VAL A 392 -24.24 -3.48 3.52
CA VAL A 392 -24.98 -4.73 3.60
C VAL A 392 -25.10 -5.20 5.05
N ALA A 393 -26.25 -5.76 5.41
CA ALA A 393 -26.45 -6.35 6.73
C ALA A 393 -25.63 -7.64 6.91
N MET A 394 -25.10 -7.86 8.12
CA MET A 394 -24.30 -9.06 8.43
C MET A 394 -25.09 -10.37 8.30
N SER A 395 -26.39 -10.34 8.53
CA SER A 395 -27.31 -11.49 8.39
C SER A 395 -27.37 -12.05 6.96
N SER A 396 -26.87 -11.33 5.97
CA SER A 396 -26.77 -11.83 4.59
C SER A 396 -25.64 -12.85 4.37
N LEU A 397 -24.73 -13.01 5.33
CA LEU A 397 -23.62 -13.97 5.26
C LEU A 397 -24.04 -15.30 5.92
N LEU A 398 -23.83 -16.39 5.19
CA LEU A 398 -24.17 -17.74 5.64
C LEU A 398 -22.93 -18.40 6.27
N VAL A 399 -22.74 -18.17 7.57
CA VAL A 399 -21.65 -18.80 8.34
C VAL A 399 -22.07 -20.18 8.81
N THR A 400 -21.33 -21.20 8.43
CA THR A 400 -21.60 -22.60 8.82
C THR A 400 -21.04 -22.95 10.21
N PRO A 401 -21.61 -23.97 10.92
CA PRO A 401 -21.05 -24.41 12.18
C PRO A 401 -19.57 -24.85 12.13
N PRO A 402 -19.08 -25.55 11.08
CA PRO A 402 -17.66 -25.85 10.93
C PRO A 402 -16.76 -24.61 10.86
N GLN A 403 -17.17 -23.57 10.12
CA GLN A 403 -16.44 -22.29 10.04
C GLN A 403 -16.37 -21.62 11.42
N ARG A 404 -17.48 -21.57 12.15
CA ARG A 404 -17.51 -21.02 13.51
C ARG A 404 -16.57 -21.78 14.45
N SER A 405 -16.56 -23.11 14.38
CA SER A 405 -15.66 -23.96 15.17
C SER A 405 -14.18 -23.76 14.77
N ALA A 406 -13.90 -23.56 13.48
CA ALA A 406 -12.53 -23.25 12.99
C ALA A 406 -12.07 -21.88 13.53
N PHE A 407 -12.93 -20.87 13.46
CA PHE A 407 -12.62 -19.53 13.99
C PHE A 407 -12.37 -19.55 15.51
N GLN A 408 -13.10 -20.35 16.29
CA GLN A 408 -12.85 -20.49 17.74
C GLN A 408 -11.44 -21.04 18.06
N ARG A 409 -10.86 -21.81 17.14
CA ARG A 409 -9.48 -22.33 17.25
C ARG A 409 -8.43 -21.36 16.69
N ASN A 410 -8.83 -20.23 16.10
CA ASN A 410 -7.90 -19.23 15.59
C ASN A 410 -7.06 -18.65 16.73
N ARG A 411 -5.72 -18.81 16.63
CA ARG A 411 -4.78 -18.42 17.69
C ARG A 411 -4.70 -16.90 17.90
N LEU A 412 -4.86 -16.10 16.83
CA LEU A 412 -4.93 -14.63 16.96
C LEU A 412 -6.17 -14.20 17.74
N ALA A 413 -7.33 -14.82 17.47
CA ALA A 413 -8.57 -14.53 18.20
C ALA A 413 -8.45 -14.95 19.68
N GLN A 414 -7.87 -16.13 19.96
CA GLN A 414 -7.62 -16.58 21.34
C GLN A 414 -6.68 -15.64 22.09
N ALA A 415 -5.57 -15.25 21.49
CA ALA A 415 -4.62 -14.30 22.09
C ALA A 415 -5.26 -12.92 22.32
N THR A 416 -6.05 -12.43 21.33
CA THR A 416 -6.79 -11.15 21.45
C THR A 416 -7.75 -11.16 22.65
N ARG A 417 -8.49 -12.27 22.85
CA ARG A 417 -9.39 -12.42 23.98
C ARG A 417 -8.64 -12.44 25.31
N LEU A 418 -7.57 -13.24 25.39
CA LEU A 418 -6.78 -13.41 26.61
C LEU A 418 -6.12 -12.09 27.03
N LEU A 419 -5.57 -11.33 26.09
CA LEU A 419 -4.97 -10.02 26.35
C LEU A 419 -6.02 -9.02 26.89
N GLY A 420 -7.24 -9.07 26.36
CA GLY A 420 -8.35 -8.27 26.90
C GLY A 420 -8.72 -8.63 28.32
N GLN A 421 -8.80 -9.93 28.62
CA GLN A 421 -9.08 -10.44 29.99
C GLN A 421 -7.95 -10.04 30.98
N GLN A 422 -6.73 -9.96 30.52
CA GLN A 422 -5.58 -9.52 31.30
C GLN A 422 -5.45 -7.97 31.43
N GLY A 423 -6.36 -7.20 30.81
CA GLY A 423 -6.30 -5.73 30.79
C GLY A 423 -5.16 -5.14 29.94
N ARG A 424 -4.50 -5.95 29.11
CA ARG A 424 -3.35 -5.53 28.28
C ARG A 424 -3.81 -4.92 26.95
N ARG A 425 -4.46 -3.76 27.03
CA ARG A 425 -5.15 -3.15 25.90
C ARG A 425 -4.22 -2.81 24.71
N ASP A 426 -3.02 -2.32 24.99
CA ASP A 426 -2.06 -1.92 23.93
C ASP A 426 -1.65 -3.14 23.08
N GLU A 427 -1.27 -4.23 23.76
CA GLU A 427 -0.95 -5.48 23.08
C GLU A 427 -2.19 -6.05 22.36
N GLN A 428 -3.36 -6.04 23.02
CA GLN A 428 -4.62 -6.45 22.39
C GLN A 428 -4.88 -5.71 21.08
N SER A 429 -4.57 -4.41 21.03
CA SER A 429 -4.77 -3.60 19.80
C SER A 429 -3.85 -4.03 18.66
N LEU A 430 -2.63 -4.53 18.96
CA LEU A 430 -1.77 -5.13 17.93
C LEU A 430 -2.38 -6.41 17.36
N PHE A 431 -2.91 -7.28 18.25
CA PHE A 431 -3.54 -8.54 17.85
C PHE A 431 -4.87 -8.33 17.11
N VAL A 432 -5.66 -7.30 17.47
CA VAL A 432 -6.86 -6.88 16.72
C VAL A 432 -6.51 -6.55 15.27
N ARG A 433 -5.42 -5.83 15.03
CA ARG A 433 -4.97 -5.49 13.67
C ARG A 433 -4.46 -6.70 12.92
N ALA A 434 -3.62 -7.52 13.56
CA ALA A 434 -3.10 -8.74 12.96
C ALA A 434 -4.24 -9.72 12.59
N LEU A 435 -5.23 -9.90 13.48
CA LEU A 435 -6.41 -10.69 13.19
C LEU A 435 -7.18 -10.15 11.97
N ALA A 436 -7.37 -8.83 11.89
CA ALA A 436 -8.05 -8.22 10.73
C ALA A 436 -7.29 -8.45 9.42
N GLU A 437 -5.97 -8.41 9.45
CA GLU A 437 -5.08 -8.59 8.29
C GLU A 437 -5.01 -10.05 7.82
N SER A 438 -5.16 -11.02 8.73
CA SER A 438 -5.08 -12.47 8.43
C SER A 438 -6.31 -13.02 7.71
N LEU A 439 -7.43 -12.29 7.68
CA LEU A 439 -8.70 -12.80 7.16
C LEU A 439 -8.80 -12.66 5.64
N SER A 440 -9.01 -13.78 4.94
CA SER A 440 -9.06 -13.81 3.48
C SER A 440 -10.47 -13.82 2.88
N ASP A 441 -11.49 -14.36 3.59
CA ASP A 441 -12.86 -14.43 3.11
C ASP A 441 -13.87 -13.66 3.98
N ASN A 442 -15.08 -13.42 3.44
CA ASN A 442 -16.07 -12.59 4.10
C ASN A 442 -16.79 -13.29 5.26
N ASN A 443 -16.85 -14.63 5.30
CA ASN A 443 -17.46 -15.35 6.41
C ASN A 443 -16.54 -15.28 7.64
N ASP A 444 -15.22 -15.45 7.45
CA ASP A 444 -14.26 -15.28 8.54
C ASP A 444 -14.21 -13.84 9.04
N ARG A 445 -14.31 -12.86 8.13
CA ARG A 445 -14.44 -11.43 8.47
C ARG A 445 -15.70 -11.15 9.30
N ALA A 446 -16.81 -11.82 8.96
CA ALA A 446 -18.05 -11.72 9.72
C ALA A 446 -17.89 -12.28 11.14
N LEU A 447 -17.33 -13.48 11.26
CA LEU A 447 -17.05 -14.12 12.56
C LEU A 447 -16.12 -13.27 13.42
N ALA A 448 -15.08 -12.69 12.84
CA ALA A 448 -14.18 -11.77 13.54
C ALA A 448 -14.90 -10.49 13.97
N SER A 449 -15.82 -9.95 13.17
CA SER A 449 -16.62 -8.79 13.56
C SER A 449 -17.57 -9.10 14.73
N GLU A 450 -18.26 -10.26 14.71
CA GLU A 450 -19.06 -10.74 15.83
C GLU A 450 -18.20 -10.93 17.10
N PHE A 451 -17.03 -11.52 16.93
CA PHE A 451 -16.05 -11.68 18.01
C PHE A 451 -15.63 -10.34 18.59
N GLY A 452 -15.28 -9.34 17.75
CA GLY A 452 -14.94 -7.99 18.19
C GLY A 452 -16.04 -7.36 19.06
N GLN A 453 -17.28 -7.47 18.64
CA GLN A 453 -18.43 -7.01 19.43
C GLN A 453 -18.51 -7.72 20.80
N SER A 454 -18.31 -9.05 20.82
CA SER A 454 -18.41 -9.86 22.05
C SER A 454 -17.35 -9.53 23.10
N ILE A 455 -16.22 -8.96 22.69
CA ILE A 455 -15.11 -8.56 23.59
C ILE A 455 -14.99 -7.03 23.75
N GLY A 456 -16.00 -6.26 23.32
CA GLY A 456 -16.01 -4.80 23.43
C GLY A 456 -14.99 -4.07 22.50
N ARG A 457 -14.57 -4.71 21.39
CA ARG A 457 -13.64 -4.20 20.39
C ARG A 457 -14.36 -3.99 19.05
N GLN A 458 -15.30 -3.03 19.03
CA GLN A 458 -16.04 -2.64 17.82
C GLN A 458 -15.14 -2.12 16.70
N ASP A 459 -13.99 -1.59 17.05
CA ASP A 459 -12.94 -1.16 16.12
C ASP A 459 -12.44 -2.30 15.22
N LEU A 460 -12.53 -3.57 15.64
CA LEU A 460 -12.14 -4.71 14.80
C LEU A 460 -12.91 -4.74 13.47
N GLY A 461 -14.20 -4.42 13.45
CA GLY A 461 -14.98 -4.33 12.20
C GLY A 461 -14.42 -3.28 11.22
N VAL A 462 -13.95 -2.14 11.74
CA VAL A 462 -13.30 -1.10 10.93
C VAL A 462 -11.94 -1.56 10.42
N TRP A 463 -11.15 -2.23 11.26
CA TRP A 463 -9.84 -2.78 10.86
C TRP A 463 -9.98 -3.85 9.78
N ILE A 464 -10.99 -4.73 9.88
CA ILE A 464 -11.32 -5.74 8.87
C ILE A 464 -11.61 -5.07 7.51
N ALA A 465 -12.44 -4.03 7.49
CA ALA A 465 -12.74 -3.32 6.25
C ALA A 465 -11.50 -2.62 5.66
N ARG A 466 -10.64 -2.05 6.52
CA ARG A 466 -9.38 -1.43 6.09
C ARG A 466 -8.42 -2.48 5.51
N ALA A 467 -8.25 -3.61 6.17
CA ALA A 467 -7.39 -4.70 5.71
C ALA A 467 -7.89 -5.29 4.39
N ALA A 468 -9.18 -5.60 4.28
CA ALA A 468 -9.79 -6.08 3.06
C ALA A 468 -9.52 -5.12 1.89
N ARG A 469 -9.86 -3.84 2.04
CA ARG A 469 -9.64 -2.80 1.05
C ARG A 469 -8.16 -2.68 0.63
N ASN A 470 -7.23 -2.71 1.57
CA ASN A 470 -5.79 -2.60 1.30
C ASN A 470 -5.26 -3.80 0.53
N ASN A 471 -5.89 -4.98 0.70
CA ASN A 471 -5.56 -6.23 0.03
C ASN A 471 -6.39 -6.50 -1.24
N GLY A 472 -7.14 -5.51 -1.74
CA GLY A 472 -7.90 -5.64 -2.98
C GLY A 472 -9.25 -6.37 -2.84
N ALA A 473 -9.72 -6.58 -1.61
CA ALA A 473 -11.02 -7.21 -1.33
C ALA A 473 -12.06 -6.19 -0.85
N THR A 474 -13.32 -6.43 -1.20
CA THR A 474 -14.45 -5.62 -0.74
C THR A 474 -15.00 -6.16 0.57
N TYR A 475 -15.28 -5.27 1.53
CA TYR A 475 -16.00 -5.59 2.76
C TYR A 475 -16.91 -4.41 3.14
N TYR A 476 -18.02 -4.28 2.42
CA TYR A 476 -18.98 -3.19 2.60
C TYR A 476 -20.18 -3.65 3.43
N TYR A 477 -19.92 -4.00 4.69
CA TYR A 477 -20.91 -4.49 5.64
C TYR A 477 -21.15 -3.52 6.79
N ARG A 478 -22.33 -3.61 7.42
CA ARG A 478 -22.75 -2.73 8.53
C ARG A 478 -21.77 -2.75 9.71
N SER A 479 -21.12 -3.88 9.97
CA SER A 479 -20.12 -4.02 11.04
C SER A 479 -18.88 -3.16 10.85
N ALA A 480 -18.58 -2.75 9.61
CA ALA A 480 -17.47 -1.84 9.31
C ALA A 480 -17.78 -0.36 9.66
N PHE A 481 -19.02 -0.05 10.01
CA PHE A 481 -19.51 1.29 10.30
C PHE A 481 -20.21 1.33 11.68
N PRO A 482 -19.45 1.14 12.78
CA PRO A 482 -20.00 1.26 14.12
C PRO A 482 -20.53 2.69 14.34
N SER A 483 -21.50 2.83 15.23
CA SER A 483 -22.08 4.12 15.59
C SER A 483 -22.11 4.30 17.10
N HIS A 484 -22.05 5.55 17.53
CA HIS A 484 -22.14 5.98 18.92
C HIS A 484 -23.34 6.88 19.10
N SER A 485 -24.19 6.59 20.07
CA SER A 485 -25.44 7.32 20.28
C SER A 485 -25.35 8.49 21.26
N ALA A 486 -24.37 8.46 22.18
CA ALA A 486 -24.29 9.47 23.24
C ALA A 486 -23.62 10.77 22.72
N ASN A 487 -24.28 11.90 22.95
CA ASN A 487 -23.79 13.27 22.67
C ASN A 487 -23.34 13.55 21.22
N ALA A 488 -23.72 12.71 20.25
CA ALA A 488 -23.50 12.99 18.85
C ALA A 488 -24.57 14.00 18.37
N PRO A 489 -24.16 15.04 17.61
CA PRO A 489 -25.12 15.99 17.03
C PRO A 489 -26.07 15.29 16.04
N SER A 490 -27.16 15.96 15.65
CA SER A 490 -28.11 15.41 14.68
C SER A 490 -27.81 15.84 13.24
N GLY A 491 -28.54 15.31 12.27
CA GLY A 491 -28.46 15.69 10.86
C GLY A 491 -27.10 15.38 10.23
N LYS A 492 -26.64 16.25 9.35
CA LYS A 492 -25.35 16.11 8.66
C LYS A 492 -24.15 16.03 9.60
N MET A 493 -24.22 16.74 10.73
CA MET A 493 -23.16 16.72 11.72
C MET A 493 -22.99 15.35 12.37
N TRP A 494 -24.09 14.57 12.54
CA TRP A 494 -24.00 13.20 13.00
C TRP A 494 -23.09 12.37 12.09
N ALA A 495 -23.33 12.42 10.78
CA ALA A 495 -22.55 11.67 9.80
C ALA A 495 -21.07 12.11 9.74
N LEU A 496 -20.81 13.43 9.80
CA LEU A 496 -19.45 13.99 9.80
C LEU A 496 -18.66 13.58 11.04
N VAL A 497 -19.25 13.66 12.22
CA VAL A 497 -18.62 13.26 13.49
C VAL A 497 -18.29 11.75 13.47
N HIS A 498 -19.19 10.92 12.97
CA HIS A 498 -18.93 9.49 12.82
C HIS A 498 -17.84 9.21 11.77
N GLY A 499 -17.83 9.95 10.65
CA GLY A 499 -16.80 9.89 9.63
C GLY A 499 -15.40 10.22 10.17
N ILE A 500 -15.31 11.30 10.96
CA ILE A 500 -14.09 11.71 11.67
C ILE A 500 -13.69 10.63 12.67
N THR A 501 -14.58 10.20 13.56
CA THR A 501 -14.29 9.18 14.58
C THR A 501 -13.77 7.88 13.97
N ARG A 502 -14.39 7.44 12.86
CA ARG A 502 -13.94 6.26 12.12
C ARG A 502 -12.54 6.43 11.54
N GLN A 503 -12.22 7.63 11.07
CA GLN A 503 -10.90 7.90 10.50
C GLN A 503 -9.84 8.04 11.60
N GLU A 504 -10.13 8.72 12.70
CA GLU A 504 -9.20 9.02 13.79
C GLU A 504 -8.80 7.76 14.58
N SER A 505 -9.76 7.08 15.16
CA SER A 505 -9.50 5.98 16.09
C SER A 505 -10.02 4.62 15.64
N SER A 506 -10.74 4.54 14.52
CA SER A 506 -11.54 3.36 14.17
C SER A 506 -12.60 3.00 15.21
N PHE A 507 -13.05 3.95 16.03
CA PHE A 507 -13.91 3.77 17.21
C PHE A 507 -13.20 3.09 18.40
N ASP A 508 -11.87 3.07 18.47
CA ASP A 508 -11.16 2.68 19.68
C ASP A 508 -11.22 3.81 20.72
N ARG A 509 -12.07 3.64 21.75
CA ARG A 509 -12.23 4.64 22.81
C ARG A 509 -10.95 4.94 23.58
N GLY A 510 -10.06 3.96 23.71
CA GLY A 510 -8.80 4.07 24.45
C GLY A 510 -7.62 4.47 23.58
N ALA A 511 -7.83 4.87 22.33
CA ALA A 511 -6.75 5.21 21.41
C ALA A 511 -5.93 6.41 21.91
N VAL A 512 -4.60 6.27 21.89
CA VAL A 512 -3.64 7.35 22.14
C VAL A 512 -2.63 7.34 21.01
N SER A 513 -2.50 8.48 20.33
CA SER A 513 -1.52 8.61 19.23
C SER A 513 -0.11 8.85 19.77
N HIS A 514 0.89 8.68 18.90
CA HIS A 514 2.29 8.97 19.23
C HIS A 514 2.50 10.44 19.63
N ALA A 515 1.70 11.35 19.07
CA ALA A 515 1.71 12.78 19.40
C ALA A 515 0.90 13.11 20.67
N GLY A 516 0.23 12.14 21.29
CA GLY A 516 -0.56 12.32 22.51
C GLY A 516 -2.01 12.71 22.27
N ALA A 517 -2.53 12.64 21.04
CA ALA A 517 -3.96 12.80 20.77
C ALA A 517 -4.75 11.62 21.38
N ARG A 518 -5.95 11.86 21.93
CA ARG A 518 -6.64 10.92 22.82
C ARG A 518 -8.10 10.66 22.41
N GLY A 519 -8.49 9.41 22.57
CA GLY A 519 -9.88 8.93 22.49
C GLY A 519 -10.43 8.86 21.08
N MET A 520 -11.75 8.73 20.98
CA MET A 520 -12.45 8.41 19.73
C MET A 520 -12.21 9.44 18.61
N MET A 521 -12.20 10.73 18.94
CA MET A 521 -11.97 11.82 17.97
C MET A 521 -10.53 12.36 18.01
N GLN A 522 -9.60 11.67 18.70
CA GLN A 522 -8.17 11.98 18.76
C GLN A 522 -7.88 13.45 19.07
N LEU A 523 -8.45 13.94 20.17
CA LEU A 523 -8.23 15.32 20.60
C LEU A 523 -6.87 15.47 21.27
N MET A 524 -6.12 16.50 20.88
CA MET A 524 -4.96 16.95 21.65
C MET A 524 -5.43 17.49 23.01
N PRO A 525 -4.74 17.19 24.12
CA PRO A 525 -5.13 17.66 25.46
C PRO A 525 -5.35 19.17 25.54
N GLY A 526 -4.51 19.96 24.87
CA GLY A 526 -4.67 21.42 24.81
C GLY A 526 -5.94 21.86 24.09
N THR A 527 -6.26 21.24 22.95
CA THR A 527 -7.50 21.52 22.21
C THR A 527 -8.72 21.11 23.06
N ALA A 528 -8.69 19.96 23.71
CA ALA A 528 -9.78 19.50 24.56
C ALA A 528 -10.02 20.45 25.75
N ALA A 529 -8.95 20.96 26.36
CA ALA A 529 -9.03 21.92 27.46
C ALA A 529 -9.63 23.27 26.99
N GLU A 530 -9.19 23.75 25.81
CA GLU A 530 -9.75 24.97 25.18
C GLU A 530 -11.25 24.82 24.92
N GLU A 531 -11.67 23.68 24.36
CA GLU A 531 -13.08 23.43 24.05
C GLU A 531 -13.92 23.28 25.33
N ALA A 532 -13.41 22.59 26.35
CA ALA A 532 -14.07 22.49 27.65
C ALA A 532 -14.29 23.88 28.27
N GLY A 533 -13.28 24.76 28.21
CA GLY A 533 -13.40 26.14 28.68
C GLY A 533 -14.47 26.95 27.91
N LYS A 534 -14.55 26.81 26.59
CA LYS A 534 -15.58 27.47 25.77
C LYS A 534 -17.01 26.96 26.04
N MET A 535 -17.10 25.70 26.47
CA MET A 535 -18.37 25.07 26.86
C MET A 535 -18.71 25.28 28.34
N GLU A 536 -17.87 25.97 29.09
CA GLU A 536 -18.01 26.21 30.54
C GLU A 536 -18.12 24.91 31.35
N ILE A 537 -17.41 23.84 30.91
CA ILE A 537 -17.36 22.54 31.60
C ILE A 537 -15.96 22.25 32.14
N VAL A 538 -15.89 21.41 33.19
CA VAL A 538 -14.62 21.00 33.78
C VAL A 538 -13.85 20.10 32.82
N TYR A 539 -12.60 20.47 32.54
CA TYR A 539 -11.69 19.65 31.76
C TYR A 539 -11.12 18.50 32.59
N ASP A 540 -11.20 17.28 32.05
CA ASP A 540 -10.56 16.09 32.62
C ASP A 540 -9.88 15.27 31.52
N SER A 541 -8.55 15.24 31.55
CA SER A 541 -7.74 14.53 30.54
C SER A 541 -7.91 13.01 30.57
N GLY A 542 -8.26 12.42 31.72
CA GLY A 542 -8.51 10.98 31.86
C GLY A 542 -9.80 10.55 31.15
N ARG A 543 -10.83 11.41 31.22
CA ARG A 543 -12.10 11.15 30.51
C ARG A 543 -11.98 11.12 29.00
N LEU A 544 -10.94 11.70 28.41
CA LEU A 544 -10.73 11.63 26.95
C LEU A 544 -10.59 10.19 26.43
N THR A 545 -10.12 9.25 27.25
CA THR A 545 -9.95 7.84 26.86
C THR A 545 -10.87 6.88 27.60
N THR A 546 -11.55 7.33 28.64
CA THR A 546 -12.44 6.49 29.47
C THR A 546 -13.92 6.77 29.23
N ASP A 547 -14.26 7.99 28.79
CA ASP A 547 -15.63 8.46 28.54
C ASP A 547 -15.83 8.87 27.07
N PRO A 548 -16.33 7.96 26.23
CA PRO A 548 -16.59 8.25 24.81
C PRO A 548 -17.53 9.44 24.58
N ALA A 549 -18.54 9.60 25.43
CA ALA A 549 -19.51 10.69 25.29
C ALA A 549 -18.86 12.06 25.52
N TYR A 550 -17.97 12.16 26.50
CA TYR A 550 -17.20 13.38 26.76
C TYR A 550 -16.23 13.70 25.61
N ASN A 551 -15.53 12.70 25.07
CA ASN A 551 -14.62 12.89 23.96
C ASN A 551 -15.37 13.35 22.68
N VAL A 552 -16.49 12.69 22.34
CA VAL A 552 -17.30 13.03 21.17
C VAL A 552 -17.93 14.42 21.32
N MET A 553 -18.38 14.78 22.51
CA MET A 553 -18.94 16.11 22.77
C MET A 553 -17.93 17.22 22.48
N LEU A 554 -16.72 17.13 23.07
CA LEU A 554 -15.66 18.12 22.83
C LEU A 554 -15.20 18.16 21.38
N GLY A 555 -15.01 16.98 20.76
CA GLY A 555 -14.60 16.85 19.36
C GLY A 555 -15.63 17.40 18.39
N SER A 556 -16.92 17.20 18.68
CA SER A 556 -18.02 17.74 17.87
C SER A 556 -18.09 19.25 17.96
N HIS A 557 -17.90 19.82 19.16
CA HIS A 557 -17.86 21.27 19.36
C HIS A 557 -16.67 21.90 18.62
N TYR A 558 -15.49 21.31 18.74
CA TYR A 558 -14.31 21.76 17.99
C TYR A 558 -14.54 21.72 16.47
N PHE A 559 -15.09 20.61 15.97
CA PHE A 559 -15.34 20.47 14.52
C PHE A 559 -16.40 21.45 14.03
N GLN A 560 -17.47 21.70 14.81
CA GLN A 560 -18.47 22.72 14.46
C GLN A 560 -17.83 24.12 14.32
N ARG A 561 -16.95 24.50 15.22
CA ARG A 561 -16.22 25.78 15.10
C ARG A 561 -15.37 25.87 13.82
N LEU A 562 -14.77 24.75 13.40
CA LEU A 562 -14.05 24.72 12.13
C LEU A 562 -15.00 24.86 10.93
N VAL A 563 -16.18 24.26 11.00
CA VAL A 563 -17.22 24.41 9.97
C VAL A 563 -17.66 25.87 9.88
N ASP A 564 -17.92 26.52 11.02
CA ASP A 564 -18.33 27.94 11.09
C ASP A 564 -17.19 28.84 10.57
N GLN A 565 -15.93 28.58 10.93
CA GLN A 565 -14.78 29.34 10.43
C GLN A 565 -14.64 29.30 8.91
N TRP A 566 -15.12 28.24 8.26
CA TRP A 566 -15.03 28.06 6.81
C TRP A 566 -16.40 28.22 6.10
N ASP A 567 -17.32 28.98 6.70
CA ASP A 567 -18.66 29.31 6.15
C ASP A 567 -19.42 28.05 5.67
N GLY A 568 -19.35 26.97 6.45
CA GLY A 568 -20.00 25.70 6.13
C GLY A 568 -19.27 24.80 5.12
N ASN A 569 -18.05 25.14 4.70
CA ASN A 569 -17.31 24.31 3.77
C ASN A 569 -16.63 23.11 4.47
N PHE A 570 -17.16 21.92 4.25
CA PHE A 570 -16.69 20.70 4.92
C PHE A 570 -15.30 20.24 4.46
N VAL A 571 -14.89 20.50 3.22
CA VAL A 571 -13.55 20.14 2.73
C VAL A 571 -12.49 20.90 3.53
N LEU A 572 -12.66 22.20 3.70
CA LEU A 572 -11.73 23.06 4.44
C LEU A 572 -11.78 22.77 5.95
N ALA A 573 -12.96 22.52 6.50
CA ALA A 573 -13.14 22.17 7.92
C ALA A 573 -12.46 20.83 8.26
N VAL A 574 -12.66 19.78 7.44
CA VAL A 574 -12.03 18.47 7.61
C VAL A 574 -10.51 18.55 7.43
N ALA A 575 -10.05 19.30 6.43
CA ALA A 575 -8.61 19.53 6.26
C ALA A 575 -8.00 20.26 7.47
N SER A 576 -8.74 21.22 8.04
CA SER A 576 -8.32 21.99 9.21
C SER A 576 -8.29 21.15 10.49
N TYR A 577 -9.18 20.18 10.62
CA TYR A 577 -9.19 19.26 11.76
C TYR A 577 -7.89 18.47 11.86
N ASN A 578 -7.39 17.97 10.72
CA ASN A 578 -6.15 17.18 10.66
C ASN A 578 -4.87 18.04 10.62
N ALA A 579 -4.83 19.09 9.77
CA ALA A 579 -3.61 19.85 9.52
C ALA A 579 -3.54 21.20 10.23
N GLY A 580 -4.63 21.61 10.88
CA GLY A 580 -4.79 22.95 11.45
C GLY A 580 -5.17 24.00 10.41
N ALA A 581 -6.06 24.93 10.81
CA ALA A 581 -6.59 25.99 9.95
C ALA A 581 -5.51 26.91 9.33
N GLY A 582 -4.36 27.06 10.02
CA GLY A 582 -3.24 27.88 9.51
C GLY A 582 -2.63 27.32 8.22
N ASN A 583 -2.45 26.00 8.12
CA ASN A 583 -1.95 25.35 6.90
C ASN A 583 -2.99 25.44 5.78
N VAL A 584 -4.26 25.20 6.11
CA VAL A 584 -5.35 25.26 5.12
C VAL A 584 -5.47 26.66 4.52
N ARG A 585 -5.34 27.75 5.30
CA ARG A 585 -5.28 29.12 4.77
C ARG A 585 -4.15 29.32 3.75
N LYS A 586 -2.94 28.79 4.03
CA LYS A 586 -1.82 28.83 3.08
C LYS A 586 -2.15 28.09 1.77
N TRP A 587 -2.85 26.95 1.85
CA TRP A 587 -3.24 26.19 0.66
C TRP A 587 -4.33 26.87 -0.15
N VAL A 588 -5.31 27.51 0.51
CA VAL A 588 -6.32 28.36 -0.16
C VAL A 588 -5.65 29.50 -0.92
N THR A 589 -4.69 30.20 -0.30
CA THR A 589 -3.92 31.28 -0.98
C THR A 589 -3.13 30.74 -2.17
N ARG A 590 -2.53 29.55 -2.04
CA ARG A 590 -1.63 29.00 -3.08
C ARG A 590 -2.37 28.37 -4.26
N PHE A 591 -3.47 27.66 -4.01
CA PHE A 591 -4.18 26.83 -5.01
C PHE A 591 -5.55 27.40 -5.42
N GLY A 592 -5.94 28.53 -4.84
CA GLY A 592 -7.29 29.11 -4.98
C GLY A 592 -8.26 28.58 -3.92
N ASP A 593 -9.38 29.27 -3.76
CA ASP A 593 -10.41 28.92 -2.80
C ASP A 593 -11.37 27.88 -3.38
N PRO A 594 -11.46 26.66 -2.80
CA PRO A 594 -12.34 25.62 -3.33
C PRO A 594 -13.83 25.93 -3.17
N ARG A 595 -14.21 26.98 -2.43
CA ARG A 595 -15.59 27.51 -2.37
C ARG A 595 -15.97 28.22 -3.69
N SER A 596 -14.98 28.76 -4.42
CA SER A 596 -15.21 29.40 -5.72
C SER A 596 -15.64 28.38 -6.77
N GLN A 597 -16.60 28.77 -7.63
CA GLN A 597 -17.05 27.95 -8.76
C GLN A 597 -15.94 27.70 -9.79
N SER A 598 -14.95 28.57 -9.89
CA SER A 598 -13.82 28.45 -10.82
C SER A 598 -12.76 27.44 -10.38
N VAL A 599 -12.79 26.99 -9.13
CA VAL A 599 -11.82 26.02 -8.59
C VAL A 599 -12.40 24.61 -8.60
N ASP A 600 -11.72 23.68 -9.26
CA ASP A 600 -12.04 22.24 -9.20
C ASP A 600 -11.66 21.71 -7.82
N THR A 601 -12.65 21.38 -6.99
CA THR A 601 -12.44 20.92 -5.61
C THR A 601 -11.67 19.59 -5.56
N LEU A 602 -11.89 18.68 -6.51
CA LEU A 602 -11.16 17.41 -6.55
C LEU A 602 -9.67 17.64 -6.83
N ARG A 603 -9.37 18.53 -7.78
CA ARG A 603 -8.00 18.91 -8.09
C ARG A 603 -7.35 19.64 -6.91
N TRP A 604 -8.10 20.49 -6.21
CA TRP A 604 -7.62 21.17 -5.02
C TRP A 604 -7.23 20.18 -3.91
N ILE A 605 -8.08 19.16 -3.65
CA ILE A 605 -7.77 18.09 -2.69
C ILE A 605 -6.50 17.34 -3.10
N GLU A 606 -6.34 17.01 -4.39
CA GLU A 606 -5.14 16.32 -4.89
C GLU A 606 -3.86 17.16 -4.78
N GLN A 607 -3.97 18.49 -4.73
CA GLN A 607 -2.85 19.42 -4.56
C GLN A 607 -2.46 19.66 -3.10
N ILE A 608 -3.20 19.15 -2.11
CA ILE A 608 -2.83 19.25 -0.70
C ILE A 608 -1.43 18.66 -0.51
N PRO A 609 -0.45 19.44 0.00
CA PRO A 609 0.95 19.01 0.08
C PRO A 609 1.19 17.88 1.07
N PHE A 610 0.37 17.81 2.13
CA PHE A 610 0.46 16.75 3.14
C PHE A 610 -0.34 15.54 2.65
N SER A 611 0.37 14.47 2.29
CA SER A 611 -0.25 13.23 1.80
C SER A 611 -1.23 12.64 2.81
N GLU A 612 -0.92 12.74 4.11
CA GLU A 612 -1.81 12.34 5.19
C GLU A 612 -3.12 13.12 5.15
N THR A 613 -3.06 14.46 5.11
CA THR A 613 -4.27 15.32 5.10
C THR A 613 -5.09 15.14 3.84
N LYS A 614 -4.44 14.98 2.68
CA LYS A 614 -5.12 14.64 1.42
C LYS A 614 -5.96 13.36 1.59
N GLY A 615 -5.32 12.30 2.06
CA GLY A 615 -6.00 11.02 2.31
C GLY A 615 -7.07 11.13 3.41
N TYR A 616 -6.82 11.95 4.43
CA TYR A 616 -7.76 12.20 5.51
C TYR A 616 -9.06 12.81 5.01
N VAL A 617 -8.99 13.90 4.23
CA VAL A 617 -10.16 14.57 3.64
C VAL A 617 -10.99 13.58 2.82
N GLN A 618 -10.37 12.81 1.95
CA GLN A 618 -11.07 11.81 1.13
C GLN A 618 -11.75 10.76 2.01
N ARG A 619 -11.04 10.21 3.01
CA ARG A 619 -11.58 9.16 3.88
C ARG A 619 -12.67 9.63 4.84
N VAL A 620 -12.57 10.84 5.38
CA VAL A 620 -13.64 11.37 6.22
C VAL A 620 -14.90 11.58 5.39
N LEU A 621 -14.78 12.19 4.21
CA LEU A 621 -15.95 12.51 3.38
C LEU A 621 -16.61 11.24 2.79
N GLU A 622 -15.83 10.24 2.33
CA GLU A 622 -16.40 8.96 1.90
C GLU A 622 -17.16 8.25 3.02
N ASN A 623 -16.58 8.23 4.23
CA ASN A 623 -17.24 7.66 5.41
C ASN A 623 -18.51 8.43 5.77
N THR A 624 -18.48 9.76 5.69
CA THR A 624 -19.63 10.61 5.97
C THR A 624 -20.84 10.27 5.10
N VAL A 625 -20.63 10.08 3.80
CA VAL A 625 -21.71 9.65 2.88
C VAL A 625 -22.29 8.30 3.27
N VAL A 626 -21.45 7.35 3.68
CA VAL A 626 -21.96 6.05 4.16
C VAL A 626 -22.72 6.20 5.47
N TYR A 627 -22.22 7.03 6.39
CA TYR A 627 -22.94 7.29 7.65
C TYR A 627 -24.28 8.00 7.42
N ASP A 628 -24.41 8.88 6.41
CA ASP A 628 -25.71 9.43 6.03
C ASP A 628 -26.71 8.36 5.63
N ARG A 629 -26.28 7.29 4.95
CA ARG A 629 -27.15 6.18 4.54
C ARG A 629 -27.72 5.36 5.70
N ILE A 630 -27.08 5.44 6.85
CA ILE A 630 -27.44 4.71 8.07
C ILE A 630 -27.76 5.63 9.24
N ASN A 631 -27.94 6.92 8.97
CA ASN A 631 -28.18 7.96 9.98
C ASN A 631 -29.59 7.83 10.58
N PRO A 632 -29.75 7.48 11.86
CA PRO A 632 -31.05 7.32 12.48
C PRO A 632 -31.76 8.67 12.73
N THR A 633 -31.04 9.81 12.61
CA THR A 633 -31.60 11.14 12.87
C THR A 633 -32.17 11.80 11.61
N ILE A 634 -32.06 11.15 10.45
CA ILE A 634 -32.59 11.62 9.16
C ILE A 634 -33.67 10.64 8.70
N PRO A 635 -34.88 11.13 8.36
CA PRO A 635 -35.94 10.25 7.88
C PRO A 635 -35.56 9.66 6.50
N PRO A 636 -35.93 8.41 6.20
CA PRO A 636 -35.65 7.77 4.90
C PRO A 636 -36.17 8.55 3.69
N SER A 637 -37.23 9.35 3.88
CA SER A 637 -37.82 10.21 2.87
C SER A 637 -36.95 11.38 2.43
N ALA A 638 -35.90 11.74 3.18
CA ALA A 638 -35.01 12.85 2.85
C ALA A 638 -34.10 12.59 1.63
N GLY A 639 -34.12 11.36 1.11
CA GLY A 639 -33.28 10.95 -0.02
C GLY A 639 -31.82 10.71 0.36
N ALA A 640 -31.04 10.21 -0.61
CA ALA A 640 -29.62 9.97 -0.43
C ALA A 640 -28.81 11.25 -0.65
N VAL A 641 -27.99 11.63 0.31
CA VAL A 641 -27.03 12.71 0.14
C VAL A 641 -25.84 12.23 -0.70
N SER A 642 -25.41 13.04 -1.65
CA SER A 642 -24.28 12.75 -2.51
C SER A 642 -22.96 13.25 -1.92
N LEU A 643 -21.83 12.68 -2.36
CA LEU A 643 -20.51 13.17 -1.98
C LEU A 643 -20.29 14.62 -2.44
N SER A 644 -20.81 14.98 -3.62
CA SER A 644 -20.74 16.35 -4.14
C SER A 644 -21.38 17.39 -3.22
N THR A 645 -22.41 17.01 -2.45
CA THR A 645 -23.00 17.88 -1.41
C THR A 645 -21.97 18.24 -0.33
N TYR A 646 -21.17 17.30 0.11
CA TYR A 646 -20.10 17.53 1.08
C TYR A 646 -18.87 18.23 0.47
N LEU A 647 -18.69 18.11 -0.83
CA LEU A 647 -17.68 18.88 -1.57
C LEU A 647 -18.09 20.33 -1.85
N GLY A 648 -19.32 20.72 -1.52
CA GLY A 648 -19.86 22.04 -1.80
C GLY A 648 -20.12 22.28 -3.29
N LYS A 649 -20.42 21.23 -4.06
CA LYS A 649 -20.70 21.29 -5.49
C LYS A 649 -22.13 20.86 -5.79
N SER A 650 -22.75 21.53 -6.74
CA SER A 650 -24.07 21.16 -7.24
C SER A 650 -24.05 20.04 -8.28
N ARG A 651 -22.87 19.75 -8.83
CA ARG A 651 -22.63 18.70 -9.82
C ARG A 651 -21.38 17.90 -9.46
N PRO A 652 -21.32 16.62 -9.80
CA PRO A 652 -20.12 15.81 -9.63
C PRO A 652 -18.91 16.51 -10.28
N GLY A 653 -17.78 16.53 -9.56
CA GLY A 653 -16.58 17.27 -9.94
C GLY A 653 -15.88 16.76 -11.20
#